data_a1e23f50b38e60842b9dc989be4aff80
#
_entry.id   a1e23f50b38e60842b9dc989be4aff80
#
_cell.length_a   1.000
_cell.length_b   1.000
_cell.length_c   1.000
_cell.angle_alpha   90.00
_cell.angle_beta   90.00
_cell.angle_gamma   90.00
#
_symmetry.space_group_name_H-M   'P 1'
#
loop_
_entity.id
_entity.type
_entity.pdbx_description
1 polymer ?
#
loop_
_entity_poly.entity_id
_entity_poly.type
_entity_poly.pdbx_seq_one_letter_code
_entity_poly.pdbx_strand_id
1 'polypeptide(L)'
;MKHVNKILAGLITCCVILLLSGCSPRQGEKHDFSIGKGTFLLDGKPFVIKAAEIHYTRIPAEYWQHRIQMCKALGMNTICIYAFWNIHEQKPGEFDFKGQNDIAAFCRLAQKEGMYIMLRPGPYVCSEWEMGGLPWWLLKKEDIKLRTNDPYFLERTKLFMNEIGKQLADLQVTRGGNIIMVQVENEYGAYATDKAYIANIRDAVKAAGFTDVPLFQCDWSSTFQLNGLDDLVWTINFGTGANIDAQFKKLKEARPDAPLMCSEFWSGWFDHWGRKHETRDAGVMVSGIKDMLDRHISFSLYMAHGGTTFGHWGGANSPAYSAMCSSYDYDAPISEAGWATPKYYKLRELLTQYADSGQVIPDVPAAYPLIEIPAFTVGEVAPLFDNLPAPQASKEIKPMEQFDQGWGTILYRTTLPAVKEGTTLLIDEVHDWAQVFADGKLLGRLDRRRGENTVVLPALAAGTRLDILVEAMGRVNFDVAIHDRKGITDKVELISDTGRQELEDWQVYSFPVDYAFVQDKKYAAGDKLDGPAYYRTTFELDEVGDVFLDMQTWGKGMVWVNGKAMGRFWEIGPQQTLFMPGCWLKKGKNEIIILDLLGPEKAVVEGRKEPILDMLRAEAPATHREEGQTLNLKGEKPVANGALKPGNGWQEVKFGQTVKGRYFCLEALDAQDGKDNAAMAEFYLLDEDGKPLPRQHWNISYADSESTQWGNFTADKIYDLQESTYWSTKQGDKYPPQVVIDLKEEQTISGFRYLPLVLSLHNMNSGVIAYWRSSP
;
A
#
# COMPACT_ATOMS: atom_id res chain seq x y z
N MET A 1 59.66 -0.94 50.32
CA MET A 1 58.89 -0.14 49.36
C MET A 1 59.00 -0.59 47.87
N LYS A 2 60.12 -1.12 47.41
CA LYS A 2 60.25 -1.56 45.99
C LYS A 2 59.54 -2.89 45.63
N HIS A 3 59.23 -3.75 46.62
CA HIS A 3 58.51 -5.00 46.35
C HIS A 3 56.98 -4.85 46.42
N VAL A 4 56.44 -3.90 47.16
CA VAL A 4 54.99 -3.64 47.24
C VAL A 4 54.47 -3.03 45.95
N ASN A 5 55.22 -2.16 45.28
CA ASN A 5 54.84 -1.56 44.01
C ASN A 5 54.81 -2.54 42.81
N LYS A 6 55.57 -3.64 42.85
CA LYS A 6 55.52 -4.67 41.79
C LYS A 6 54.31 -5.59 41.93
N ILE A 7 53.83 -5.87 43.15
CA ILE A 7 52.62 -6.66 43.39
C ILE A 7 51.36 -5.84 43.04
N LEU A 8 51.37 -4.54 43.37
CA LEU A 8 50.24 -3.65 43.03
C LEU A 8 50.14 -3.42 41.52
N ALA A 9 51.22 -3.29 40.81
CA ALA A 9 51.24 -3.18 39.35
C ALA A 9 50.78 -4.47 38.68
N GLY A 10 51.17 -5.66 39.19
CA GLY A 10 50.69 -6.96 38.67
C GLY A 10 49.18 -7.18 38.88
N LEU A 11 48.64 -6.77 40.02
CA LEU A 11 47.18 -6.86 40.34
C LEU A 11 46.38 -5.89 39.49
N ILE A 12 46.83 -4.68 39.22
CA ILE A 12 46.16 -3.71 38.36
C ILE A 12 46.21 -4.19 36.89
N THR A 13 47.29 -4.78 36.44
CA THR A 13 47.39 -5.34 35.07
C THR A 13 46.48 -6.56 34.88
N CYS A 14 46.36 -7.45 35.87
CA CYS A 14 45.40 -8.56 35.85
C CYS A 14 43.94 -8.08 35.93
N CYS A 15 43.63 -7.06 36.69
CA CYS A 15 42.26 -6.49 36.74
C CYS A 15 41.91 -5.76 35.41
N VAL A 16 42.85 -5.09 34.78
CA VAL A 16 42.61 -4.44 33.48
C VAL A 16 42.50 -5.46 32.34
N ILE A 17 43.22 -6.59 32.39
CA ILE A 17 43.04 -7.69 31.41
C ILE A 17 41.74 -8.43 31.64
N LEU A 18 41.22 -8.52 32.86
CA LEU A 18 39.87 -9.07 33.16
C LEU A 18 38.72 -8.12 32.78
N LEU A 19 38.99 -6.79 32.69
CA LEU A 19 37.99 -5.80 32.24
C LEU A 19 37.98 -5.58 30.76
N LEU A 20 38.97 -6.11 29.99
CA LEU A 20 39.03 -6.11 28.54
C LEU A 20 38.64 -7.46 27.92
N SER A 21 38.24 -8.43 28.75
CA SER A 21 37.44 -9.57 28.25
C SER A 21 36.08 -8.97 27.87
N GLY A 22 35.98 -8.44 26.67
CA GLY A 22 34.75 -7.93 26.10
C GLY A 22 33.64 -8.96 26.38
N CYS A 23 32.54 -8.53 26.94
CA CYS A 23 31.29 -9.27 26.91
C CYS A 23 30.96 -9.56 25.45
N SER A 24 31.51 -10.65 24.91
CA SER A 24 30.85 -11.33 23.80
C SER A 24 29.45 -11.63 24.29
N PRO A 25 28.39 -11.20 23.62
CA PRO A 25 27.04 -11.59 24.01
C PRO A 25 27.05 -13.11 24.18
N ARG A 26 26.58 -13.63 25.32
CA ARG A 26 26.46 -15.07 25.55
C ARG A 26 25.68 -15.60 24.37
N GLN A 27 26.33 -16.43 23.54
CA GLN A 27 25.70 -17.17 22.47
C GLN A 27 24.61 -18.01 23.14
N GLY A 28 23.35 -17.93 22.65
CA GLY A 28 22.26 -18.72 23.17
C GLY A 28 22.49 -20.21 22.97
N GLU A 29 21.63 -21.03 23.56
CA GLU A 29 21.63 -22.48 23.31
C GLU A 29 21.40 -22.72 21.81
N LYS A 30 22.15 -23.68 21.23
CA LYS A 30 21.99 -24.07 19.83
C LYS A 30 20.92 -25.13 19.72
N HIS A 31 20.01 -24.93 18.80
CA HIS A 31 18.94 -25.88 18.49
C HIS A 31 19.03 -26.35 17.04
N ASP A 32 18.52 -27.54 16.75
CA ASP A 32 18.28 -28.03 15.40
C ASP A 32 16.83 -27.76 14.99
N PHE A 33 16.61 -27.11 13.87
CA PHE A 33 15.29 -26.96 13.29
C PHE A 33 15.29 -27.53 11.87
N SER A 34 14.47 -28.56 11.66
CA SER A 34 14.50 -29.37 10.46
C SER A 34 13.09 -29.80 10.01
N ILE A 35 13.02 -30.43 8.83
CA ILE A 35 11.78 -30.93 8.24
C ILE A 35 11.69 -32.42 8.51
N GLY A 36 10.62 -32.86 9.21
CA GLY A 36 10.24 -34.23 9.40
C GLY A 36 9.16 -34.68 8.42
N LYS A 37 8.71 -35.92 8.58
CA LYS A 37 7.61 -36.45 7.79
C LYS A 37 6.27 -35.84 8.24
N GLY A 38 5.73 -34.93 7.42
CA GLY A 38 4.46 -34.23 7.66
C GLY A 38 4.49 -33.24 8.83
N THR A 39 5.66 -32.87 9.33
CA THR A 39 5.79 -31.95 10.47
C THR A 39 7.14 -31.22 10.45
N PHE A 40 7.23 -30.10 11.15
CA PHE A 40 8.52 -29.50 11.51
C PHE A 40 9.07 -30.18 12.76
N LEU A 41 10.40 -30.15 12.89
CA LEU A 41 11.09 -30.71 14.04
C LEU A 41 11.96 -29.64 14.70
N LEU A 42 11.87 -29.53 16.03
CA LEU A 42 12.79 -28.77 16.87
C LEU A 42 13.52 -29.76 17.79
N ASP A 43 14.83 -29.84 17.69
CA ASP A 43 15.66 -30.81 18.41
C ASP A 43 15.16 -32.27 18.22
N GLY A 44 14.76 -32.58 16.99
CA GLY A 44 14.23 -33.90 16.61
C GLY A 44 12.82 -34.22 17.12
N LYS A 45 12.12 -33.28 17.77
CA LYS A 45 10.74 -33.41 18.26
C LYS A 45 9.76 -32.67 17.36
N PRO A 46 8.54 -33.21 17.13
CA PRO A 46 7.51 -32.48 16.40
C PRO A 46 7.24 -31.10 16.98
N PHE A 47 7.18 -30.09 16.11
CA PHE A 47 6.99 -28.69 16.47
C PHE A 47 5.94 -28.05 15.58
N VAL A 48 4.88 -27.52 16.18
CA VAL A 48 3.86 -26.72 15.48
C VAL A 48 4.19 -25.25 15.65
N ILE A 49 4.49 -24.57 14.55
CA ILE A 49 4.73 -23.15 14.55
C ILE A 49 3.41 -22.42 14.78
N LYS A 50 3.32 -21.66 15.89
CA LYS A 50 2.23 -20.74 16.21
C LYS A 50 2.83 -19.34 16.13
N ALA A 51 2.90 -18.76 14.91
CA ALA A 51 3.56 -17.49 14.68
C ALA A 51 2.59 -16.31 14.79
N ALA A 52 3.09 -15.22 15.37
CA ALA A 52 2.46 -13.91 15.38
C ALA A 52 3.21 -13.01 14.40
N GLU A 53 2.55 -12.55 13.34
CA GLU A 53 3.16 -11.56 12.47
C GLU A 53 2.97 -10.16 13.06
N ILE A 54 4.10 -9.47 13.30
CA ILE A 54 4.17 -8.09 13.76
C ILE A 54 5.35 -7.38 13.06
N HIS A 55 5.17 -6.12 12.71
CA HIS A 55 6.17 -5.39 11.95
C HIS A 55 6.91 -4.40 12.84
N TYR A 56 8.21 -4.63 13.10
CA TYR A 56 9.04 -3.76 13.96
C TYR A 56 9.05 -2.29 13.48
N THR A 57 8.86 -2.04 12.18
CA THR A 57 8.79 -0.70 11.59
C THR A 57 7.50 0.05 11.93
N ARG A 58 6.41 -0.67 12.25
CA ARG A 58 5.10 -0.14 12.64
C ARG A 58 4.92 -0.01 14.15
N ILE A 59 5.96 -0.30 14.93
CA ILE A 59 5.97 -0.27 16.39
C ILE A 59 7.16 0.59 16.82
N PRO A 60 7.00 1.63 17.65
CA PRO A 60 8.15 2.33 18.22
C PRO A 60 9.13 1.37 18.87
N ALA A 61 10.42 1.58 18.69
CA ALA A 61 11.44 0.65 19.21
C ALA A 61 11.33 0.47 20.73
N GLU A 62 10.92 1.51 21.46
CA GLU A 62 10.67 1.51 22.90
C GLU A 62 9.50 0.57 23.29
N TYR A 63 8.62 0.24 22.34
CA TYR A 63 7.44 -0.61 22.55
C TYR A 63 7.61 -2.05 22.04
N TRP A 64 8.71 -2.38 21.39
CA TRP A 64 8.93 -3.73 20.83
C TRP A 64 8.80 -4.83 21.89
N GLN A 65 9.41 -4.64 23.08
CA GLN A 65 9.35 -5.65 24.14
C GLN A 65 7.92 -5.94 24.57
N HIS A 66 7.12 -4.89 24.78
CA HIS A 66 5.71 -5.04 25.16
C HIS A 66 4.92 -5.82 24.09
N ARG A 67 5.09 -5.51 22.81
CA ARG A 67 4.36 -6.19 21.71
C ARG A 67 4.78 -7.66 21.59
N ILE A 68 6.06 -7.98 21.75
CA ILE A 68 6.56 -9.36 21.79
C ILE A 68 5.99 -10.11 23.01
N GLN A 69 5.94 -9.48 24.17
CA GLN A 69 5.34 -10.06 25.37
C GLN A 69 3.83 -10.28 25.22
N MET A 70 3.12 -9.38 24.54
CA MET A 70 1.71 -9.57 24.18
C MET A 70 1.51 -10.81 23.28
N CYS A 71 2.36 -11.02 22.29
CA CYS A 71 2.32 -12.22 21.44
C CYS A 71 2.60 -13.49 22.24
N LYS A 72 3.57 -13.46 23.14
CA LYS A 72 3.87 -14.59 24.05
C LYS A 72 2.70 -14.89 24.99
N ALA A 73 2.11 -13.86 25.58
CA ALA A 73 0.94 -13.99 26.46
C ALA A 73 -0.31 -14.43 25.70
N LEU A 74 -0.38 -14.21 24.38
CA LEU A 74 -1.43 -14.76 23.52
C LEU A 74 -1.31 -16.30 23.37
N GLY A 75 -0.13 -16.87 23.59
CA GLY A 75 0.16 -18.30 23.44
C GLY A 75 0.96 -18.64 22.18
N MET A 76 1.51 -17.65 21.49
CA MET A 76 2.38 -17.84 20.34
C MET A 76 3.78 -18.30 20.78
N ASN A 77 4.48 -19.04 19.91
CA ASN A 77 5.86 -19.49 20.15
C ASN A 77 6.88 -18.87 19.20
N THR A 78 6.41 -18.19 18.15
CA THR A 78 7.23 -17.62 17.08
C THR A 78 6.72 -16.22 16.75
N ILE A 79 7.63 -15.31 16.41
CA ILE A 79 7.32 -14.03 15.79
C ILE A 79 7.68 -14.12 14.31
N CYS A 80 6.78 -13.70 13.43
CA CYS A 80 7.03 -13.55 12.01
C CYS A 80 7.30 -12.07 11.69
N ILE A 81 8.36 -11.80 10.92
CA ILE A 81 8.76 -10.42 10.56
C ILE A 81 9.19 -10.31 9.11
N TYR A 82 8.88 -9.17 8.49
CA TYR A 82 9.50 -8.73 7.24
C TYR A 82 10.75 -7.88 7.48
N ALA A 83 11.69 -7.91 6.52
CA ALA A 83 12.73 -6.89 6.37
C ALA A 83 12.34 -5.97 5.20
N PHE A 84 12.07 -4.71 5.50
CA PHE A 84 11.62 -3.74 4.50
C PHE A 84 12.83 -3.08 3.83
N TRP A 85 13.13 -3.41 2.59
CA TRP A 85 14.32 -2.90 1.90
C TRP A 85 14.35 -1.36 1.86
N ASN A 86 13.23 -0.71 1.52
CA ASN A 86 13.17 0.74 1.35
C ASN A 86 13.37 1.55 2.62
N ILE A 87 13.17 0.98 3.81
CA ILE A 87 13.47 1.68 5.07
C ILE A 87 14.95 1.56 5.45
N HIS A 88 15.57 0.45 5.05
CA HIS A 88 16.99 0.21 5.32
C HIS A 88 17.91 0.87 4.29
N GLU A 89 17.46 1.10 3.06
CA GLU A 89 18.23 1.71 1.97
C GLU A 89 17.40 2.80 1.30
N GLN A 90 17.22 3.95 1.98
CA GLN A 90 16.47 5.08 1.44
C GLN A 90 17.21 5.80 0.30
N LYS A 91 18.54 5.69 0.27
CA LYS A 91 19.41 6.13 -0.83
C LYS A 91 20.32 4.98 -1.27
N PRO A 92 20.60 4.86 -2.56
CA PRO A 92 21.41 3.76 -3.07
C PRO A 92 22.77 3.63 -2.37
N GLY A 93 23.04 2.50 -1.72
CA GLY A 93 24.29 2.20 -1.03
C GLY A 93 24.41 2.76 0.40
N GLU A 94 23.41 3.51 0.88
CA GLU A 94 23.38 4.00 2.26
C GLU A 94 22.42 3.14 3.10
N PHE A 95 22.97 2.22 3.88
CA PHE A 95 22.19 1.29 4.70
C PHE A 95 22.08 1.76 6.15
N ASP A 96 20.86 1.70 6.71
CA ASP A 96 20.58 2.00 8.10
C ASP A 96 19.94 0.82 8.84
N PHE A 97 20.64 0.34 9.88
CA PHE A 97 20.22 -0.72 10.80
C PHE A 97 20.34 -0.26 12.25
N LYS A 98 20.00 0.99 12.56
CA LYS A 98 20.15 1.57 13.90
C LYS A 98 18.79 2.08 14.44
N GLY A 99 18.67 2.10 15.76
CA GLY A 99 17.49 2.64 16.44
C GLY A 99 16.20 1.95 15.99
N GLN A 100 15.28 2.69 15.39
CA GLN A 100 14.01 2.14 14.86
C GLN A 100 14.21 1.08 13.76
N ASN A 101 15.34 1.11 13.06
CA ASN A 101 15.67 0.21 11.96
C ASN A 101 16.57 -0.97 12.39
N ASP A 102 16.85 -1.16 13.69
CA ASP A 102 17.69 -2.26 14.19
C ASP A 102 16.91 -3.58 14.28
N ILE A 103 16.72 -4.22 13.13
CA ILE A 103 16.03 -5.52 13.03
C ILE A 103 16.75 -6.61 13.84
N ALA A 104 18.08 -6.53 13.99
CA ALA A 104 18.82 -7.51 14.78
C ALA A 104 18.55 -7.34 16.30
N ALA A 105 18.43 -6.11 16.78
CA ALA A 105 18.01 -5.84 18.15
C ALA A 105 16.59 -6.38 18.43
N PHE A 106 15.67 -6.20 17.46
CA PHE A 106 14.33 -6.76 17.57
C PHE A 106 14.36 -8.30 17.68
N CYS A 107 15.12 -9.00 16.81
CA CYS A 107 15.27 -10.45 16.88
C CYS A 107 15.87 -10.94 18.19
N ARG A 108 16.91 -10.25 18.71
CA ARG A 108 17.53 -10.58 20.00
C ARG A 108 16.56 -10.33 21.17
N LEU A 109 15.71 -9.33 21.07
CA LEU A 109 14.68 -9.06 22.07
C LEU A 109 13.64 -10.18 22.08
N ALA A 110 13.19 -10.65 20.92
CA ALA A 110 12.32 -11.81 20.81
C ALA A 110 12.98 -13.08 21.40
N GLN A 111 14.28 -13.29 21.14
CA GLN A 111 15.04 -14.39 21.73
C GLN A 111 15.07 -14.32 23.26
N LYS A 112 15.31 -13.13 23.83
CA LYS A 112 15.29 -12.89 25.28
C LYS A 112 13.95 -13.22 25.90
N GLU A 113 12.86 -12.96 25.19
CA GLU A 113 11.49 -13.33 25.61
C GLU A 113 11.18 -14.81 25.34
N GLY A 114 12.11 -15.59 24.76
CA GLY A 114 11.94 -17.02 24.47
C GLY A 114 11.08 -17.29 23.24
N MET A 115 11.06 -16.37 22.27
CA MET A 115 10.31 -16.50 21.01
C MET A 115 11.25 -16.82 19.86
N TYR A 116 10.86 -17.74 18.99
CA TYR A 116 11.54 -17.98 17.72
C TYR A 116 11.19 -16.89 16.70
N ILE A 117 11.97 -16.81 15.61
CA ILE A 117 11.74 -15.89 14.50
C ILE A 117 11.54 -16.67 13.19
N MET A 118 10.51 -16.33 12.47
CA MET A 118 10.34 -16.62 11.04
C MET A 118 10.65 -15.36 10.27
N LEU A 119 11.76 -15.35 9.51
CA LEU A 119 12.26 -14.16 8.81
C LEU A 119 11.77 -14.14 7.36
N ARG A 120 11.27 -13.01 6.91
CA ARG A 120 10.79 -12.77 5.54
C ARG A 120 11.58 -11.60 4.93
N PRO A 121 12.80 -11.84 4.37
CA PRO A 121 13.70 -10.75 3.95
C PRO A 121 13.34 -10.09 2.61
N GLY A 122 12.38 -10.61 1.89
CA GLY A 122 11.98 -10.09 0.58
C GLY A 122 12.81 -10.65 -0.59
N PRO A 123 13.18 -9.83 -1.60
CA PRO A 123 13.31 -8.35 -1.65
C PRO A 123 11.97 -7.58 -1.65
N TYR A 124 10.92 -8.17 -2.17
CA TYR A 124 9.55 -7.67 -2.12
C TYR A 124 8.79 -8.35 -0.98
N VAL A 125 8.02 -7.57 -0.23
CA VAL A 125 7.32 -8.04 0.97
C VAL A 125 5.82 -7.76 0.96
N CYS A 126 5.29 -7.02 -0.01
CA CYS A 126 3.90 -6.54 -0.05
C CYS A 126 3.54 -5.70 1.19
N SER A 127 2.92 -6.34 2.18
CA SER A 127 2.72 -5.82 3.54
C SER A 127 1.97 -4.50 3.63
N GLU A 128 1.19 -4.13 2.60
CA GLU A 128 0.50 -2.83 2.51
C GLU A 128 1.44 -1.66 2.80
N TRP A 129 2.70 -1.87 2.48
CA TRP A 129 3.81 -0.95 2.67
C TRP A 129 4.20 -0.31 1.34
N GLU A 130 4.67 0.92 1.39
CA GLU A 130 5.13 1.70 0.23
C GLU A 130 5.94 0.83 -0.77
N MET A 131 5.43 0.70 -2.00
CA MET A 131 6.04 -0.08 -3.10
C MET A 131 6.32 -1.55 -2.75
N GLY A 132 5.58 -2.14 -1.79
CA GLY A 132 5.82 -3.51 -1.30
C GLY A 132 7.21 -3.70 -0.68
N GLY A 133 7.78 -2.66 -0.10
CA GLY A 133 9.10 -2.64 0.52
C GLY A 133 10.25 -2.37 -0.44
N LEU A 134 10.02 -2.27 -1.74
CA LEU A 134 11.06 -1.94 -2.72
C LEU A 134 11.41 -0.44 -2.67
N PRO A 135 12.69 -0.06 -2.84
CA PRO A 135 13.09 1.34 -2.83
C PRO A 135 12.61 2.12 -4.07
N TRP A 136 12.05 3.30 -3.85
CA TRP A 136 11.57 4.20 -4.90
C TRP A 136 12.63 4.57 -5.94
N TRP A 137 13.90 4.69 -5.54
CA TRP A 137 14.99 5.08 -6.42
C TRP A 137 15.29 4.04 -7.51
N LEU A 138 14.80 2.81 -7.41
CA LEU A 138 14.81 1.83 -8.50
C LEU A 138 14.05 2.36 -9.72
N LEU A 139 12.98 3.14 -9.51
CA LEU A 139 12.14 3.70 -10.58
C LEU A 139 12.81 4.87 -11.33
N LYS A 140 13.94 5.38 -10.86
CA LYS A 140 14.76 6.35 -11.63
C LYS A 140 15.29 5.74 -12.93
N LYS A 141 15.50 4.44 -12.97
CA LYS A 141 15.81 3.71 -14.19
C LYS A 141 14.51 3.47 -14.96
N GLU A 142 14.34 4.15 -16.10
CA GLU A 142 13.07 4.17 -16.85
C GLU A 142 12.64 2.79 -17.33
N ASP A 143 13.61 1.97 -17.79
CA ASP A 143 13.41 0.62 -18.32
C ASP A 143 13.55 -0.50 -17.27
N ILE A 144 13.52 -0.17 -15.96
CA ILE A 144 13.60 -1.16 -14.88
C ILE A 144 12.47 -2.18 -14.97
N LYS A 145 12.80 -3.45 -14.76
CA LYS A 145 11.83 -4.54 -14.63
C LYS A 145 11.93 -5.13 -13.23
N LEU A 146 11.07 -4.66 -12.35
CA LEU A 146 11.01 -5.09 -10.95
C LEU A 146 10.57 -6.56 -10.86
N ARG A 147 11.07 -7.28 -9.83
CA ARG A 147 10.75 -8.68 -9.55
C ARG A 147 10.95 -9.59 -10.77
N THR A 148 12.05 -9.36 -11.51
CA THR A 148 12.44 -10.16 -12.66
C THR A 148 13.96 -10.42 -12.66
N ASN A 149 14.45 -11.12 -13.68
CA ASN A 149 15.89 -11.30 -13.93
C ASN A 149 16.58 -10.06 -14.54
N ASP A 150 16.01 -8.85 -14.39
CA ASP A 150 16.68 -7.60 -14.76
C ASP A 150 18.05 -7.52 -14.04
N PRO A 151 19.16 -7.31 -14.76
CA PRO A 151 20.49 -7.37 -14.17
C PRO A 151 20.71 -6.33 -13.06
N TYR A 152 20.16 -5.11 -13.23
CA TYR A 152 20.28 -4.06 -12.21
C TYR A 152 19.45 -4.39 -10.97
N PHE A 153 18.20 -4.85 -11.16
CA PHE A 153 17.35 -5.27 -10.05
C PHE A 153 17.99 -6.39 -9.23
N LEU A 154 18.53 -7.44 -9.91
CA LEU A 154 19.19 -8.55 -9.23
C LEU A 154 20.49 -8.14 -8.52
N GLU A 155 21.28 -7.23 -9.11
CA GLU A 155 22.47 -6.69 -8.47
C GLU A 155 22.13 -5.98 -7.16
N ARG A 156 21.15 -5.06 -7.20
CA ARG A 156 20.71 -4.32 -6.01
C ARG A 156 20.10 -5.23 -4.96
N THR A 157 19.30 -6.21 -5.36
CA THR A 157 18.74 -7.23 -4.47
C THR A 157 19.84 -8.02 -3.76
N LYS A 158 20.89 -8.45 -4.45
CA LYS A 158 22.02 -9.17 -3.84
C LYS A 158 22.77 -8.32 -2.82
N LEU A 159 22.95 -7.02 -3.10
CA LEU A 159 23.56 -6.10 -2.15
C LEU A 159 22.72 -5.98 -0.87
N PHE A 160 21.42 -5.76 -1.01
CA PHE A 160 20.50 -5.70 0.13
C PHE A 160 20.49 -7.01 0.94
N MET A 161 20.37 -8.17 0.26
CA MET A 161 20.41 -9.47 0.95
C MET A 161 21.71 -9.69 1.71
N ASN A 162 22.85 -9.28 1.16
CA ASN A 162 24.14 -9.36 1.85
C ASN A 162 24.16 -8.48 3.12
N GLU A 163 23.59 -7.28 3.08
CA GLU A 163 23.49 -6.41 4.26
C GLU A 163 22.56 -7.02 5.33
N ILE A 164 21.42 -7.58 4.94
CA ILE A 164 20.55 -8.35 5.85
C ILE A 164 21.30 -9.55 6.45
N GLY A 165 22.07 -10.28 5.63
CA GLY A 165 22.89 -11.40 6.11
C GLY A 165 23.91 -10.99 7.17
N LYS A 166 24.58 -9.85 6.99
CA LYS A 166 25.50 -9.29 8.01
C LYS A 166 24.82 -9.01 9.35
N GLN A 167 23.54 -8.64 9.34
CA GLN A 167 22.79 -8.37 10.57
C GLN A 167 22.24 -9.64 11.22
N LEU A 168 21.79 -10.61 10.44
CA LEU A 168 20.87 -11.66 10.91
C LEU A 168 21.37 -13.09 10.72
N ALA A 169 22.34 -13.36 9.83
CA ALA A 169 22.74 -14.75 9.52
C ALA A 169 23.26 -15.51 10.75
N ASP A 170 23.92 -14.82 11.69
CA ASP A 170 24.40 -15.41 12.93
C ASP A 170 23.30 -15.63 13.98
N LEU A 171 22.09 -15.14 13.71
CA LEU A 171 20.93 -15.37 14.58
C LEU A 171 20.12 -16.62 14.20
N GLN A 172 20.61 -17.44 13.27
CA GLN A 172 20.00 -18.75 13.00
C GLN A 172 20.08 -19.64 14.25
N VAL A 173 19.03 -20.40 14.50
CA VAL A 173 18.90 -21.19 15.73
C VAL A 173 20.02 -22.21 15.93
N THR A 174 20.58 -22.74 14.87
CA THR A 174 21.76 -23.63 14.85
C THR A 174 23.05 -22.95 15.30
N ARG A 175 23.11 -21.60 15.23
CA ARG A 175 24.25 -20.78 15.67
C ARG A 175 24.05 -20.19 17.07
N GLY A 176 22.94 -20.52 17.73
CA GLY A 176 22.57 -20.01 19.05
C GLY A 176 21.74 -18.73 19.02
N GLY A 177 21.14 -18.40 17.89
CA GLY A 177 20.09 -17.40 17.72
C GLY A 177 18.68 -17.98 17.87
N ASN A 178 17.72 -17.36 17.22
CA ASN A 178 16.31 -17.75 17.28
C ASN A 178 15.59 -17.80 15.93
N ILE A 179 16.29 -17.58 14.81
CA ILE A 179 15.70 -17.69 13.46
C ILE A 179 15.59 -19.17 13.09
N ILE A 180 14.37 -19.63 12.83
CA ILE A 180 14.06 -21.03 12.51
C ILE A 180 13.78 -21.26 11.02
N MET A 181 13.26 -20.26 10.29
CA MET A 181 12.96 -20.35 8.86
C MET A 181 13.20 -18.99 8.18
N VAL A 182 13.56 -19.03 6.89
CA VAL A 182 13.77 -17.81 6.09
C VAL A 182 13.01 -17.93 4.76
N GLN A 183 12.22 -16.90 4.43
CA GLN A 183 11.42 -16.86 3.20
C GLN A 183 12.28 -16.43 2.00
N VAL A 184 11.89 -16.93 0.84
CA VAL A 184 12.40 -16.55 -0.48
C VAL A 184 11.29 -15.85 -1.25
N GLU A 185 11.43 -14.57 -1.54
CA GLU A 185 10.43 -13.72 -2.23
C GLU A 185 9.09 -13.64 -1.47
N ASN A 186 8.00 -13.17 -2.07
CA ASN A 186 6.66 -13.16 -1.48
C ASN A 186 5.58 -13.22 -2.55
N GLU A 187 4.69 -14.25 -2.48
CA GLU A 187 3.51 -14.41 -3.34
C GLU A 187 3.78 -14.16 -4.83
N TYR A 188 4.90 -14.68 -5.32
CA TYR A 188 5.34 -14.40 -6.68
C TYR A 188 4.38 -14.95 -7.74
N GLY A 189 3.63 -15.99 -7.43
CA GLY A 189 2.62 -16.57 -8.31
C GLY A 189 1.45 -15.63 -8.62
N ALA A 190 1.22 -14.61 -7.79
CA ALA A 190 0.26 -13.53 -8.08
C ALA A 190 0.83 -12.46 -9.02
N TYR A 191 2.15 -12.39 -9.16
CA TYR A 191 2.83 -11.38 -9.98
C TYR A 191 3.26 -11.92 -11.35
N ALA A 192 3.93 -13.07 -11.38
CA ALA A 192 4.49 -13.66 -12.60
C ALA A 192 4.76 -15.15 -12.47
N THR A 193 5.25 -15.74 -13.56
CA THR A 193 5.72 -17.13 -13.60
C THR A 193 7.15 -17.17 -14.15
N ASP A 194 8.14 -17.22 -13.25
CA ASP A 194 9.57 -17.31 -13.58
C ASP A 194 10.34 -18.02 -12.46
N LYS A 195 10.49 -19.33 -12.58
CA LYS A 195 11.27 -20.15 -11.61
C LYS A 195 12.75 -19.77 -11.57
N ALA A 196 13.32 -19.23 -12.66
CA ALA A 196 14.71 -18.82 -12.68
C ALA A 196 14.93 -17.56 -11.82
N TYR A 197 13.99 -16.63 -11.83
CA TYR A 197 13.99 -15.49 -10.91
C TYR A 197 13.95 -15.94 -9.46
N ILE A 198 13.01 -16.81 -9.09
CA ILE A 198 12.90 -17.33 -7.70
C ILE A 198 14.18 -18.07 -7.30
N ALA A 199 14.81 -18.83 -8.21
CA ALA A 199 16.08 -19.50 -7.95
C ALA A 199 17.20 -18.47 -7.68
N ASN A 200 17.27 -17.35 -8.43
CA ASN A 200 18.22 -16.27 -8.18
C ASN A 200 18.02 -15.62 -6.79
N ILE A 201 16.79 -15.41 -6.36
CA ILE A 201 16.51 -14.87 -5.01
C ILE A 201 16.87 -15.88 -3.93
N ARG A 202 16.52 -17.17 -4.08
CA ARG A 202 16.96 -18.24 -3.17
C ARG A 202 18.49 -18.26 -3.02
N ASP A 203 19.19 -18.17 -4.13
CA ASP A 203 20.67 -18.22 -4.15
C ASP A 203 21.27 -16.97 -3.49
N ALA A 204 20.62 -15.80 -3.65
CA ALA A 204 21.02 -14.58 -2.95
C ALA A 204 20.81 -14.71 -1.42
N VAL A 205 19.70 -15.30 -0.96
CA VAL A 205 19.44 -15.59 0.46
C VAL A 205 20.49 -16.56 1.02
N LYS A 206 20.80 -17.65 0.29
CA LYS A 206 21.86 -18.60 0.68
C LYS A 206 23.23 -17.92 0.75
N ALA A 207 23.59 -17.11 -0.26
CA ALA A 207 24.85 -16.38 -0.31
C ALA A 207 24.98 -15.35 0.83
N ALA A 208 23.88 -14.79 1.32
CA ALA A 208 23.83 -13.92 2.48
C ALA A 208 24.09 -14.65 3.82
N GLY A 209 24.22 -15.98 3.82
CA GLY A 209 24.57 -16.79 4.98
C GLY A 209 23.43 -17.53 5.65
N PHE A 210 22.20 -17.51 5.07
CA PHE A 210 21.07 -18.27 5.57
C PHE A 210 21.07 -19.68 4.98
N THR A 211 21.90 -20.56 5.56
CA THR A 211 22.18 -21.92 5.07
C THR A 211 21.82 -23.01 6.05
N ASP A 212 21.58 -22.68 7.30
CA ASP A 212 21.53 -23.66 8.40
C ASP A 212 20.11 -23.95 8.89
N VAL A 213 19.12 -23.22 8.33
CA VAL A 213 17.70 -23.42 8.61
C VAL A 213 16.90 -23.60 7.30
N PRO A 214 15.72 -24.23 7.32
CA PRO A 214 14.90 -24.38 6.12
C PRO A 214 14.56 -23.04 5.47
N LEU A 215 14.68 -22.95 4.15
CA LEU A 215 14.11 -21.88 3.35
C LEU A 215 12.70 -22.25 2.91
N PHE A 216 11.79 -21.27 2.85
CA PHE A 216 10.42 -21.50 2.43
C PHE A 216 9.95 -20.46 1.41
N GLN A 217 8.88 -20.80 0.72
CA GLN A 217 8.21 -19.99 -0.29
C GLN A 217 6.72 -19.99 -0.01
N CYS A 218 6.07 -18.84 -0.04
CA CYS A 218 4.63 -18.73 0.15
C CYS A 218 3.94 -18.30 -1.13
N ASP A 219 2.73 -18.83 -1.34
CA ASP A 219 1.84 -18.47 -2.44
C ASP A 219 0.39 -18.85 -2.10
N TRP A 220 -0.54 -18.54 -2.97
CA TRP A 220 -1.92 -19.01 -2.86
C TRP A 220 -2.05 -20.46 -3.33
N SER A 221 -3.07 -21.17 -2.85
CA SER A 221 -3.36 -22.55 -3.27
C SER A 221 -3.59 -22.74 -4.78
N SER A 222 -3.89 -21.65 -5.50
CA SER A 222 -4.06 -21.63 -6.95
C SER A 222 -2.75 -21.46 -7.72
N THR A 223 -1.72 -20.84 -7.13
CA THR A 223 -0.52 -20.35 -7.84
C THR A 223 0.81 -20.95 -7.37
N PHE A 224 0.88 -21.52 -6.16
CA PHE A 224 2.13 -21.99 -5.55
C PHE A 224 2.96 -22.95 -6.44
N GLN A 225 2.32 -23.78 -7.26
CA GLN A 225 3.01 -24.73 -8.15
C GLN A 225 3.69 -24.05 -9.34
N LEU A 226 3.25 -22.84 -9.72
CA LEU A 226 3.78 -22.13 -10.89
C LEU A 226 5.27 -21.83 -10.73
N ASN A 227 5.67 -21.43 -9.52
CA ASN A 227 7.02 -20.98 -9.20
C ASN A 227 7.72 -21.83 -8.14
N GLY A 228 7.11 -22.88 -7.65
CA GLY A 228 7.64 -23.73 -6.58
C GLY A 228 8.97 -24.37 -6.92
N LEU A 229 10.01 -24.16 -6.08
CA LEU A 229 11.29 -24.86 -6.15
C LEU A 229 11.28 -26.08 -5.23
N ASP A 230 11.94 -27.16 -5.67
CA ASP A 230 11.87 -28.45 -4.96
C ASP A 230 12.64 -28.46 -3.65
N ASP A 231 13.66 -27.62 -3.52
CA ASP A 231 14.50 -27.49 -2.32
C ASP A 231 13.96 -26.47 -1.30
N LEU A 232 12.77 -25.88 -1.54
CA LEU A 232 12.09 -25.00 -0.59
C LEU A 232 10.88 -25.69 0.05
N VAL A 233 10.56 -25.29 1.28
CA VAL A 233 9.27 -25.60 1.90
C VAL A 233 8.20 -24.77 1.23
N TRP A 234 7.10 -25.39 0.81
CA TRP A 234 5.95 -24.68 0.24
C TRP A 234 4.91 -24.42 1.31
N THR A 235 4.50 -23.17 1.45
CA THR A 235 3.46 -22.73 2.37
C THR A 235 2.33 -22.06 1.60
N ILE A 236 1.11 -22.08 2.14
CA ILE A 236 -0.09 -21.57 1.47
C ILE A 236 -0.70 -20.43 2.29
N ASN A 237 -0.99 -19.29 1.66
CA ASN A 237 -1.65 -18.15 2.28
C ASN A 237 -3.17 -18.19 2.02
N PHE A 238 -3.97 -17.92 3.07
CA PHE A 238 -5.44 -17.81 2.97
C PHE A 238 -6.02 -17.12 4.21
N GLY A 239 -7.23 -16.60 4.09
CA GLY A 239 -7.91 -15.89 5.17
C GLY A 239 -8.93 -16.70 5.94
N THR A 240 -9.58 -16.04 6.89
CA THR A 240 -10.68 -16.57 7.71
C THR A 240 -11.82 -17.08 6.85
N GLY A 241 -12.46 -18.19 7.29
CA GLY A 241 -13.56 -18.84 6.57
C GLY A 241 -13.13 -19.75 5.42
N ALA A 242 -11.84 -19.87 5.12
CA ALA A 242 -11.34 -20.78 4.09
C ALA A 242 -11.54 -22.27 4.48
N ASN A 243 -11.83 -23.11 3.49
CA ASN A 243 -11.85 -24.55 3.68
C ASN A 243 -10.41 -25.09 3.71
N ILE A 244 -9.91 -25.48 4.88
CA ILE A 244 -8.51 -25.88 5.12
C ILE A 244 -8.10 -27.06 4.23
N ASP A 245 -8.96 -28.10 4.09
CA ASP A 245 -8.63 -29.24 3.24
C ASP A 245 -8.51 -28.87 1.76
N ALA A 246 -9.38 -27.98 1.27
CA ALA A 246 -9.31 -27.50 -0.10
C ALA A 246 -8.03 -26.68 -0.35
N GLN A 247 -7.60 -25.83 0.61
CA GLN A 247 -6.38 -25.03 0.50
C GLN A 247 -5.13 -25.91 0.39
N PHE A 248 -5.04 -26.98 1.18
CA PHE A 248 -3.86 -27.86 1.19
C PHE A 248 -3.94 -29.07 0.24
N LYS A 249 -5.08 -29.29 -0.45
CA LYS A 249 -5.30 -30.46 -1.31
C LYS A 249 -4.16 -30.66 -2.32
N LYS A 250 -3.89 -29.67 -3.15
CA LYS A 250 -2.84 -29.77 -4.19
C LYS A 250 -1.44 -29.93 -3.61
N LEU A 251 -1.16 -29.32 -2.45
CA LEU A 251 0.12 -29.48 -1.77
C LEU A 251 0.30 -30.91 -1.26
N LYS A 252 -0.71 -31.49 -0.62
CA LYS A 252 -0.70 -32.89 -0.16
C LYS A 252 -0.53 -33.89 -1.32
N GLU A 253 -1.15 -33.60 -2.47
CA GLU A 253 -1.02 -34.43 -3.69
C GLU A 253 0.41 -34.34 -4.28
N ALA A 254 0.99 -33.16 -4.31
CA ALA A 254 2.34 -32.93 -4.86
C ALA A 254 3.46 -33.38 -3.92
N ARG A 255 3.29 -33.20 -2.61
CA ARG A 255 4.29 -33.52 -1.55
C ARG A 255 3.62 -34.10 -0.32
N PRO A 256 3.27 -35.41 -0.36
CA PRO A 256 2.49 -36.08 0.71
C PRO A 256 3.14 -36.02 2.10
N ASP A 257 4.46 -35.99 2.16
CA ASP A 257 5.26 -35.96 3.39
C ASP A 257 5.72 -34.58 3.82
N ALA A 258 5.28 -33.50 3.15
CA ALA A 258 5.63 -32.12 3.51
C ALA A 258 4.91 -31.66 4.78
N PRO A 259 5.55 -30.87 5.65
CA PRO A 259 4.85 -30.17 6.72
C PRO A 259 3.86 -29.15 6.10
N LEU A 260 2.69 -29.02 6.71
CA LEU A 260 1.68 -28.07 6.26
C LEU A 260 1.77 -26.80 7.10
N MET A 261 1.73 -25.64 6.40
CA MET A 261 1.75 -24.33 7.05
C MET A 261 0.96 -23.31 6.26
N CYS A 262 0.11 -22.55 6.96
CA CYS A 262 -0.45 -21.29 6.48
C CYS A 262 0.49 -20.16 6.93
N SER A 263 1.29 -19.63 6.00
CA SER A 263 2.30 -18.60 6.34
C SER A 263 1.72 -17.21 6.48
N GLU A 264 0.51 -16.96 5.98
CA GLU A 264 -0.32 -15.80 6.30
C GLU A 264 -1.78 -16.27 6.44
N PHE A 265 -2.26 -16.27 7.68
CA PHE A 265 -3.67 -16.47 7.98
C PHE A 265 -4.30 -15.10 8.27
N TRP A 266 -5.02 -14.54 7.29
CA TRP A 266 -5.55 -13.18 7.35
C TRP A 266 -6.73 -13.10 8.32
N SER A 267 -6.46 -12.53 9.51
CA SER A 267 -7.41 -12.44 10.63
C SER A 267 -8.30 -11.19 10.60
N GLY A 268 -7.93 -10.21 9.80
CA GLY A 268 -8.58 -8.92 9.60
C GLY A 268 -8.33 -8.42 8.19
N TRP A 269 -8.36 -7.10 8.02
CA TRP A 269 -7.98 -6.42 6.78
C TRP A 269 -7.56 -4.97 7.06
N PHE A 270 -6.97 -4.32 6.08
CA PHE A 270 -6.46 -2.96 6.17
C PHE A 270 -7.44 -1.95 5.56
N ASP A 271 -7.37 -0.72 6.06
CA ASP A 271 -8.25 0.36 5.64
C ASP A 271 -7.66 1.18 4.48
N HIS A 272 -8.57 1.68 3.65
CA HIS A 272 -8.25 2.61 2.57
C HIS A 272 -8.96 3.94 2.79
N TRP A 273 -8.29 5.03 2.42
CA TRP A 273 -8.93 6.35 2.39
C TRP A 273 -10.18 6.35 1.50
N GLY A 274 -11.29 6.85 2.07
CA GLY A 274 -12.57 6.94 1.38
C GLY A 274 -13.38 5.65 1.32
N ARG A 275 -13.00 4.59 2.07
CA ARG A 275 -13.75 3.33 2.19
C ARG A 275 -14.14 3.07 3.65
N LYS A 276 -15.08 2.16 3.85
CA LYS A 276 -15.49 1.74 5.19
C LYS A 276 -14.36 1.05 5.93
N HIS A 277 -14.32 1.23 7.25
CA HIS A 277 -13.45 0.49 8.15
C HIS A 277 -13.69 -1.02 8.06
N GLU A 278 -12.61 -1.77 7.95
CA GLU A 278 -12.61 -3.23 7.77
C GLU A 278 -12.60 -3.95 9.12
N THR A 279 -13.53 -4.88 9.28
CA THR A 279 -13.61 -5.75 10.46
C THR A 279 -13.90 -7.19 10.07
N ARG A 280 -13.44 -8.15 10.86
CA ARG A 280 -13.67 -9.58 10.66
C ARG A 280 -14.18 -10.23 11.95
N ASP A 281 -15.05 -11.21 11.84
CA ASP A 281 -15.60 -11.91 13.00
C ASP A 281 -14.53 -12.74 13.74
N ALA A 282 -14.42 -12.51 15.05
CA ALA A 282 -13.47 -13.19 15.89
C ALA A 282 -13.71 -14.71 16.00
N GLY A 283 -14.99 -15.14 15.96
CA GLY A 283 -15.35 -16.57 16.03
C GLY A 283 -14.90 -17.33 14.79
N VAL A 284 -15.03 -16.73 13.60
CA VAL A 284 -14.56 -17.31 12.34
C VAL A 284 -13.03 -17.44 12.34
N MET A 285 -12.29 -16.44 12.83
CA MET A 285 -10.84 -16.51 12.99
C MET A 285 -10.43 -17.66 13.92
N VAL A 286 -11.01 -17.70 15.13
CA VAL A 286 -10.69 -18.72 16.15
C VAL A 286 -11.03 -20.12 15.65
N SER A 287 -12.15 -20.28 14.93
CA SER A 287 -12.53 -21.58 14.34
C SER A 287 -11.52 -22.05 13.30
N GLY A 288 -11.04 -21.16 12.42
CA GLY A 288 -10.02 -21.50 11.42
C GLY A 288 -8.69 -21.91 12.05
N ILE A 289 -8.23 -21.20 13.09
CA ILE A 289 -7.00 -21.55 13.82
C ILE A 289 -7.16 -22.89 14.55
N LYS A 290 -8.30 -23.11 15.20
CA LYS A 290 -8.61 -24.40 15.83
C LYS A 290 -8.56 -25.56 14.84
N ASP A 291 -9.16 -25.38 13.67
CA ASP A 291 -9.19 -26.39 12.61
C ASP A 291 -7.77 -26.73 12.10
N MET A 292 -6.87 -25.74 11.99
CA MET A 292 -5.46 -25.96 11.67
C MET A 292 -4.74 -26.72 12.80
N LEU A 293 -4.92 -26.30 14.05
CA LEU A 293 -4.27 -26.91 15.22
C LEU A 293 -4.71 -28.36 15.45
N ASP A 294 -6.00 -28.69 15.27
CA ASP A 294 -6.52 -30.07 15.33
C ASP A 294 -5.85 -31.01 14.31
N ARG A 295 -5.34 -30.45 13.20
CA ARG A 295 -4.63 -31.17 12.15
C ARG A 295 -3.10 -31.02 12.24
N HIS A 296 -2.56 -30.43 13.31
CA HIS A 296 -1.14 -30.14 13.49
C HIS A 296 -0.54 -29.28 12.35
N ILE A 297 -1.35 -28.40 11.75
CA ILE A 297 -0.92 -27.46 10.73
C ILE A 297 -0.36 -26.21 11.40
N SER A 298 0.85 -25.82 11.03
CA SER A 298 1.48 -24.57 11.48
C SER A 298 0.83 -23.35 10.82
N PHE A 299 0.86 -22.20 11.52
CA PHE A 299 0.29 -20.96 10.99
C PHE A 299 1.09 -19.73 11.44
N SER A 300 0.99 -18.65 10.64
CA SER A 300 1.34 -17.30 11.03
C SER A 300 0.09 -16.42 10.97
N LEU A 301 -0.26 -15.82 12.10
CA LEU A 301 -1.43 -14.94 12.22
C LEU A 301 -1.11 -13.57 11.63
N TYR A 302 -1.64 -13.29 10.47
CA TYR A 302 -1.48 -12.02 9.78
C TYR A 302 -2.75 -11.16 9.93
N MET A 303 -2.76 -10.09 10.72
CA MET A 303 -1.75 -9.63 11.69
C MET A 303 -2.13 -10.03 13.10
N ALA A 304 -1.16 -10.37 13.93
CA ALA A 304 -1.37 -10.45 15.38
C ALA A 304 -1.42 -9.04 16.01
N HIS A 305 -0.60 -8.12 15.47
CA HIS A 305 -0.60 -6.68 15.75
C HIS A 305 -0.20 -5.94 14.48
N GLY A 306 -1.09 -5.12 13.98
CA GLY A 306 -0.82 -4.32 12.80
C GLY A 306 0.09 -3.12 13.09
N GLY A 307 -0.23 -2.35 14.11
CA GLY A 307 0.50 -1.13 14.48
C GLY A 307 0.14 0.07 13.62
N THR A 308 1.08 1.00 13.47
CA THR A 308 0.90 2.26 12.74
C THR A 308 1.88 2.36 11.58
N THR A 309 1.39 2.65 10.40
CA THR A 309 2.22 3.04 9.26
C THR A 309 2.59 4.52 9.39
N PHE A 310 3.60 4.79 10.22
CA PHE A 310 4.06 6.15 10.50
C PHE A 310 4.55 6.87 9.24
N GLY A 311 4.35 8.20 9.21
CA GLY A 311 4.85 9.03 8.12
C GLY A 311 4.19 8.71 6.77
N HIS A 312 5.01 8.45 5.76
CA HIS A 312 4.60 8.27 4.37
C HIS A 312 4.62 6.80 3.89
N TRP A 313 4.86 5.85 4.78
CA TRP A 313 5.17 4.46 4.41
C TRP A 313 3.96 3.61 4.00
N GLY A 314 2.73 4.12 4.05
CA GLY A 314 1.55 3.40 3.55
C GLY A 314 1.62 3.16 2.05
N GLY A 315 1.25 1.96 1.63
CA GLY A 315 1.13 1.58 0.23
C GLY A 315 -0.23 1.91 -0.39
N ALA A 316 -0.51 1.29 -1.53
CA ALA A 316 -1.79 1.39 -2.21
C ALA A 316 -2.11 0.09 -2.97
N ASN A 317 -3.40 -0.15 -3.22
CA ASN A 317 -3.85 -1.20 -4.13
C ASN A 317 -4.15 -0.66 -5.53
N SER A 318 -4.15 -1.57 -6.50
CA SER A 318 -4.48 -1.41 -7.91
C SER A 318 -5.30 -2.65 -8.35
N PRO A 319 -6.03 -2.63 -9.48
CA PRO A 319 -6.03 -1.63 -10.57
C PRO A 319 -6.80 -0.34 -10.27
N ALA A 320 -7.87 -0.36 -9.45
CA ALA A 320 -8.43 0.88 -8.93
C ALA A 320 -7.53 1.39 -7.82
N TYR A 321 -6.78 2.46 -8.11
CA TYR A 321 -5.87 3.03 -7.14
C TYR A 321 -6.58 3.34 -5.82
N SER A 322 -6.02 2.85 -4.73
CA SER A 322 -6.62 2.98 -3.41
C SER A 322 -5.54 3.03 -2.34
N ALA A 323 -5.20 4.24 -1.91
CA ALA A 323 -4.18 4.47 -0.89
C ALA A 323 -4.67 4.04 0.50
N MET A 324 -3.76 3.46 1.29
CA MET A 324 -4.03 2.96 2.63
C MET A 324 -3.98 4.05 3.68
N CYS A 325 -4.76 3.87 4.74
CA CYS A 325 -4.75 4.73 5.92
C CYS A 325 -3.43 4.60 6.69
N SER A 326 -3.15 5.57 7.57
CA SER A 326 -1.96 5.54 8.43
C SER A 326 -2.09 4.52 9.55
N SER A 327 -3.28 4.35 10.14
CA SER A 327 -3.52 3.23 11.03
C SER A 327 -3.47 1.92 10.25
N TYR A 328 -2.66 0.98 10.74
CA TYR A 328 -2.66 -0.39 10.27
C TYR A 328 -3.28 -1.29 11.35
N ASP A 329 -4.40 -0.84 11.91
CA ASP A 329 -5.11 -1.56 12.99
C ASP A 329 -5.42 -3.00 12.60
N TYR A 330 -5.81 -3.21 11.34
CA TYR A 330 -6.05 -4.52 10.72
C TYR A 330 -7.18 -5.31 11.38
N ASP A 331 -7.93 -4.71 12.31
CA ASP A 331 -8.82 -5.42 13.23
C ASP A 331 -8.11 -6.59 13.94
N ALA A 332 -6.83 -6.38 14.29
CA ALA A 332 -5.95 -7.39 14.86
C ALA A 332 -6.30 -7.71 16.33
N PRO A 333 -5.90 -8.90 16.85
CA PRO A 333 -6.05 -9.22 18.27
C PRO A 333 -5.37 -8.23 19.22
N ILE A 334 -4.20 -7.70 18.84
CA ILE A 334 -3.52 -6.62 19.57
C ILE A 334 -3.77 -5.32 18.80
N SER A 335 -4.45 -4.36 19.43
CA SER A 335 -4.79 -3.07 18.80
C SER A 335 -3.56 -2.23 18.45
N GLU A 336 -3.76 -1.15 17.68
CA GLU A 336 -2.71 -0.20 17.30
C GLU A 336 -1.90 0.31 18.50
N ALA A 337 -2.56 0.68 19.60
CA ALA A 337 -1.92 1.10 20.84
C ALA A 337 -1.36 -0.07 21.68
N GLY A 338 -1.60 -1.31 21.30
CA GLY A 338 -1.10 -2.51 21.98
C GLY A 338 -2.04 -3.09 23.04
N TRP A 339 -3.30 -2.74 23.01
CA TRP A 339 -4.29 -3.31 23.94
C TRP A 339 -4.74 -4.69 23.49
N ALA A 340 -5.09 -5.54 24.47
CA ALA A 340 -5.78 -6.79 24.20
C ALA A 340 -7.24 -6.50 23.81
N THR A 341 -7.62 -6.85 22.58
CA THR A 341 -9.00 -6.70 22.09
C THR A 341 -9.87 -7.90 22.52
N PRO A 342 -11.20 -7.85 22.33
CA PRO A 342 -12.04 -9.03 22.51
C PRO A 342 -11.58 -10.24 21.68
N LYS A 343 -11.03 -9.98 20.48
CA LYS A 343 -10.46 -10.99 19.58
C LYS A 343 -9.23 -11.66 20.20
N TYR A 344 -8.39 -10.90 20.91
CA TYR A 344 -7.24 -11.39 21.65
C TYR A 344 -7.63 -12.42 22.72
N TYR A 345 -8.62 -12.09 23.55
CA TYR A 345 -9.01 -12.98 24.65
C TYR A 345 -9.63 -14.29 24.15
N LYS A 346 -10.45 -14.24 23.10
CA LYS A 346 -10.99 -15.46 22.47
C LYS A 346 -9.89 -16.36 21.90
N LEU A 347 -8.90 -15.77 21.23
CA LEU A 347 -7.77 -16.50 20.68
C LEU A 347 -6.86 -17.06 21.77
N ARG A 348 -6.59 -16.28 22.84
CA ARG A 348 -5.81 -16.74 23.98
C ARG A 348 -6.45 -17.94 24.66
N GLU A 349 -7.77 -17.93 24.85
CA GLU A 349 -8.51 -19.07 25.41
C GLU A 349 -8.30 -20.34 24.59
N LEU A 350 -8.38 -20.25 23.24
CA LEU A 350 -8.08 -21.34 22.35
C LEU A 350 -6.63 -21.80 22.50
N LEU A 351 -5.65 -20.89 22.32
CA LEU A 351 -4.23 -21.26 22.29
C LEU A 351 -3.72 -21.83 23.62
N THR A 352 -4.36 -21.48 24.74
CA THR A 352 -4.06 -22.07 26.05
C THR A 352 -4.37 -23.58 26.07
N GLN A 353 -5.38 -24.03 25.34
CA GLN A 353 -5.73 -25.46 25.22
C GLN A 353 -4.72 -26.24 24.34
N TYR A 354 -3.96 -25.54 23.49
CA TYR A 354 -2.93 -26.10 22.62
C TYR A 354 -1.52 -25.71 23.05
N ALA A 355 -1.33 -25.35 24.33
CA ALA A 355 -0.02 -25.11 24.91
C ALA A 355 0.83 -26.38 24.89
N ASP A 356 2.11 -26.24 24.55
CA ASP A 356 3.05 -27.37 24.57
C ASP A 356 3.24 -27.88 26.01
N SER A 357 3.59 -29.15 26.17
CA SER A 357 3.79 -29.76 27.50
C SER A 357 4.85 -29.00 28.28
N GLY A 358 4.47 -28.42 29.42
CA GLY A 358 5.33 -27.59 30.26
C GLY A 358 5.44 -26.12 29.85
N GLN A 359 4.79 -25.70 28.79
CA GLN A 359 4.70 -24.28 28.42
C GLN A 359 3.82 -23.53 29.41
N VAL A 360 4.37 -22.45 29.98
CA VAL A 360 3.63 -21.51 30.83
C VAL A 360 3.28 -20.29 29.95
N ILE A 361 1.99 -20.05 29.74
CA ILE A 361 1.52 -18.83 29.07
C ILE A 361 1.43 -17.73 30.12
N PRO A 362 2.23 -16.65 30.02
CA PRO A 362 2.27 -15.61 31.02
C PRO A 362 0.99 -14.77 31.03
N ASP A 363 0.79 -13.97 32.08
CA ASP A 363 -0.28 -12.99 32.14
C ASP A 363 -0.15 -11.95 31.03
N VAL A 364 -1.28 -11.36 30.64
CA VAL A 364 -1.32 -10.31 29.63
C VAL A 364 -0.61 -9.05 30.18
N PRO A 365 0.41 -8.52 29.48
CA PRO A 365 1.07 -7.30 29.90
C PRO A 365 0.11 -6.12 30.08
N ALA A 366 0.38 -5.27 31.03
CA ALA A 366 -0.41 -4.04 31.23
C ALA A 366 -0.23 -3.09 30.03
N ALA A 367 -1.32 -2.49 29.59
CA ALA A 367 -1.29 -1.44 28.58
C ALA A 367 -0.48 -0.21 29.05
N TYR A 368 0.10 0.52 28.10
CA TYR A 368 0.71 1.81 28.41
C TYR A 368 -0.35 2.84 28.87
N PRO A 369 0.03 3.83 29.70
CA PRO A 369 -0.88 4.89 30.11
C PRO A 369 -1.42 5.68 28.94
N LEU A 370 -2.71 6.01 28.98
CA LEU A 370 -3.39 6.89 28.03
C LEU A 370 -3.58 8.27 28.64
N ILE A 371 -3.32 9.31 27.88
CA ILE A 371 -3.58 10.70 28.27
C ILE A 371 -4.61 11.36 27.36
N GLU A 372 -5.20 12.43 27.84
CA GLU A 372 -5.97 13.39 27.05
C GLU A 372 -5.17 14.69 26.93
N ILE A 373 -5.25 15.32 25.75
CA ILE A 373 -4.68 16.64 25.52
C ILE A 373 -5.85 17.58 25.25
N PRO A 374 -6.11 18.57 26.14
CA PRO A 374 -7.15 19.56 25.90
C PRO A 374 -6.95 20.28 24.57
N ALA A 375 -8.05 20.62 23.89
CA ALA A 375 -8.01 21.31 22.61
C ALA A 375 -7.18 22.61 22.69
N PHE A 376 -6.27 22.79 21.74
CA PHE A 376 -5.43 23.97 21.60
C PHE A 376 -5.37 24.43 20.14
N THR A 377 -5.22 25.76 19.96
CA THR A 377 -5.11 26.36 18.62
C THR A 377 -3.68 26.28 18.12
N VAL A 378 -3.50 25.96 16.84
CA VAL A 378 -2.22 26.02 16.14
C VAL A 378 -2.05 27.45 15.61
N GLY A 379 -1.14 28.23 16.22
CA GLY A 379 -1.12 29.69 16.11
C GLY A 379 -0.06 30.27 15.17
N GLU A 380 0.68 29.44 14.41
CA GLU A 380 1.63 29.87 13.39
C GLU A 380 1.33 29.19 12.06
N VAL A 381 1.36 29.95 10.95
CA VAL A 381 1.09 29.44 9.60
C VAL A 381 2.19 29.88 8.63
N ALA A 382 2.54 29.01 7.70
CA ALA A 382 3.47 29.28 6.59
C ALA A 382 2.84 28.82 5.28
N PRO A 383 2.30 29.73 4.43
CA PRO A 383 1.71 29.39 3.15
C PRO A 383 2.72 28.62 2.27
N LEU A 384 2.29 27.54 1.61
CA LEU A 384 3.18 26.71 0.81
C LEU A 384 3.80 27.52 -0.35
N PHE A 385 3.02 28.33 -1.03
CA PHE A 385 3.48 29.15 -2.17
C PHE A 385 4.44 30.27 -1.79
N ASP A 386 4.49 30.71 -0.52
CA ASP A 386 5.46 31.68 -0.01
C ASP A 386 6.77 31.02 0.46
N ASN A 387 6.78 29.69 0.47
CA ASN A 387 7.88 28.85 0.97
C ASN A 387 8.43 27.90 -0.11
N LEU A 388 8.39 28.32 -1.39
CA LEU A 388 8.89 27.54 -2.50
C LEU A 388 10.40 27.28 -2.34
N PRO A 389 10.87 26.03 -2.50
CA PRO A 389 12.30 25.74 -2.62
C PRO A 389 12.86 26.26 -3.96
N ALA A 390 14.15 26.03 -4.21
CA ALA A 390 14.74 26.33 -5.50
C ALA A 390 14.12 25.46 -6.60
N PRO A 391 13.70 26.02 -7.75
CA PRO A 391 13.14 25.25 -8.84
C PRO A 391 14.21 24.45 -9.61
N GLN A 392 13.78 23.34 -10.18
CA GLN A 392 14.50 22.61 -11.21
C GLN A 392 13.78 22.84 -12.56
N ALA A 393 14.51 23.25 -13.58
CA ALA A 393 13.94 23.45 -14.91
C ALA A 393 13.82 22.13 -15.65
N SER A 394 12.68 21.91 -16.34
CA SER A 394 12.48 20.78 -17.23
C SER A 394 11.69 21.22 -18.45
N LYS A 395 12.15 20.84 -19.65
CA LYS A 395 11.41 21.15 -20.87
C LYS A 395 10.07 20.40 -20.91
N GLU A 396 10.10 19.13 -20.58
CA GLU A 396 8.96 18.20 -20.60
C GLU A 396 8.57 17.84 -19.17
N ILE A 397 7.35 17.35 -18.97
CA ILE A 397 6.92 16.73 -17.72
C ILE A 397 7.78 15.49 -17.45
N LYS A 398 8.14 15.30 -16.19
CA LYS A 398 8.84 14.12 -15.70
C LYS A 398 8.28 13.73 -14.33
N PRO A 399 8.28 12.43 -14.00
CA PRO A 399 7.85 11.97 -12.69
C PRO A 399 8.79 12.46 -11.58
N MET A 400 8.28 12.41 -10.35
CA MET A 400 8.94 12.90 -9.13
C MET A 400 10.33 12.29 -8.93
N GLU A 401 10.52 11.02 -9.27
CA GLU A 401 11.78 10.29 -9.14
C GLU A 401 12.92 10.89 -9.97
N GLN A 402 12.61 11.52 -11.11
CA GLN A 402 13.61 12.19 -11.95
C GLN A 402 14.12 13.52 -11.34
N PHE A 403 13.43 14.03 -10.33
CA PHE A 403 13.83 15.21 -9.54
C PHE A 403 14.43 14.82 -8.17
N ASP A 404 14.91 13.58 -8.02
CA ASP A 404 15.48 13.02 -6.78
C ASP A 404 14.54 13.10 -5.57
N GLN A 405 13.23 13.00 -5.81
CA GLN A 405 12.23 13.01 -4.76
C GLN A 405 11.43 11.70 -4.76
N GLY A 406 11.39 11.03 -3.61
CA GLY A 406 10.64 9.77 -3.45
C GLY A 406 9.22 9.97 -2.91
N TRP A 407 9.04 10.96 -2.06
CA TRP A 407 7.80 11.15 -1.29
C TRP A 407 7.50 12.63 -1.08
N GLY A 408 6.25 12.91 -0.69
CA GLY A 408 5.78 14.26 -0.37
C GLY A 408 4.99 14.89 -1.50
N THR A 409 5.15 16.19 -1.66
CA THR A 409 4.39 16.98 -2.63
C THR A 409 5.35 17.56 -3.66
N ILE A 410 4.91 17.68 -4.91
CA ILE A 410 5.69 18.29 -6.01
C ILE A 410 4.83 19.32 -6.73
N LEU A 411 5.40 20.47 -7.05
CA LEU A 411 4.73 21.54 -7.78
C LEU A 411 5.34 21.69 -9.17
N TYR A 412 4.51 21.56 -10.18
CA TYR A 412 4.85 21.85 -11.57
C TYR A 412 4.28 23.22 -11.95
N ARG A 413 5.11 24.12 -12.43
CA ARG A 413 4.75 25.50 -12.81
C ARG A 413 5.15 25.77 -14.25
N THR A 414 4.21 26.31 -15.05
CA THR A 414 4.49 26.86 -16.37
C THR A 414 3.62 28.09 -16.63
N THR A 415 3.72 28.68 -17.82
CA THR A 415 2.87 29.77 -18.29
C THR A 415 1.96 29.33 -19.43
N LEU A 416 0.68 29.70 -19.35
CA LEU A 416 -0.30 29.34 -20.36
C LEU A 416 -0.24 30.29 -21.58
N PRO A 417 -0.52 29.79 -22.81
CA PRO A 417 -0.94 30.64 -23.91
C PRO A 417 -2.30 31.31 -23.58
N ALA A 418 -2.84 32.13 -24.46
CA ALA A 418 -4.23 32.58 -24.33
C ALA A 418 -5.20 31.38 -24.43
N VAL A 419 -6.03 31.17 -23.43
CA VAL A 419 -6.98 30.06 -23.32
C VAL A 419 -8.40 30.57 -23.44
N LYS A 420 -9.21 29.94 -24.29
CA LYS A 420 -10.65 30.18 -24.42
C LYS A 420 -11.42 29.50 -23.30
N GLU A 421 -12.55 30.05 -22.89
CA GLU A 421 -13.48 29.42 -21.98
C GLU A 421 -13.93 28.04 -22.54
N GLY A 422 -13.98 27.04 -21.67
CA GLY A 422 -14.34 25.66 -22.04
C GLY A 422 -13.19 24.82 -22.58
N THR A 423 -11.95 25.35 -22.68
CA THR A 423 -10.77 24.54 -22.97
C THR A 423 -10.54 23.54 -21.82
N THR A 424 -10.28 22.29 -22.15
CA THR A 424 -9.95 21.25 -21.16
C THR A 424 -8.44 21.19 -20.97
N LEU A 425 -7.99 21.32 -19.71
CA LEU A 425 -6.64 20.95 -19.29
C LEU A 425 -6.68 19.44 -18.97
N LEU A 426 -5.99 18.65 -19.75
CA LEU A 426 -5.75 17.23 -19.48
C LEU A 426 -4.38 17.09 -18.82
N ILE A 427 -4.35 16.46 -17.65
CA ILE A 427 -3.12 16.08 -16.93
C ILE A 427 -3.07 14.57 -16.96
N ASP A 428 -2.35 14.04 -17.92
CA ASP A 428 -2.31 12.59 -18.14
C ASP A 428 -1.51 11.90 -17.06
N GLU A 429 -2.11 10.87 -16.41
CA GLU A 429 -1.53 10.10 -15.32
C GLU A 429 -1.09 10.95 -14.10
N VAL A 430 -2.08 11.52 -13.38
CA VAL A 430 -1.85 12.20 -12.07
C VAL A 430 -1.65 11.18 -10.96
N HIS A 431 -0.48 11.14 -10.36
CA HIS A 431 -0.11 10.23 -9.29
C HIS A 431 0.28 10.99 -7.99
N ASP A 432 -0.70 11.30 -7.02
CA ASP A 432 -2.02 10.63 -6.96
C ASP A 432 -3.17 11.63 -6.76
N TRP A 433 -2.91 12.76 -6.09
CA TRP A 433 -3.91 13.79 -5.81
C TRP A 433 -3.34 15.17 -6.15
N ALA A 434 -4.09 15.99 -6.89
CA ALA A 434 -3.60 17.26 -7.35
C ALA A 434 -4.56 18.43 -7.14
N GLN A 435 -3.98 19.63 -7.04
CA GLN A 435 -4.66 20.91 -7.11
C GLN A 435 -4.10 21.71 -8.29
N VAL A 436 -5.00 22.29 -9.09
CA VAL A 436 -4.65 23.10 -10.25
C VAL A 436 -5.00 24.55 -9.97
N PHE A 437 -4.03 25.47 -10.14
CA PHE A 437 -4.22 26.89 -9.90
C PHE A 437 -3.82 27.72 -11.13
N ALA A 438 -4.57 28.81 -11.38
CA ALA A 438 -4.17 29.88 -12.31
C ALA A 438 -3.94 31.16 -11.51
N ASP A 439 -2.73 31.74 -11.60
CA ASP A 439 -2.30 32.93 -10.85
C ASP A 439 -2.64 32.86 -9.34
N GLY A 440 -2.56 31.64 -8.76
CA GLY A 440 -2.85 31.36 -7.34
C GLY A 440 -4.33 31.12 -7.03
N LYS A 441 -5.23 31.24 -8.00
CA LYS A 441 -6.64 30.87 -7.85
C LYS A 441 -6.85 29.41 -8.15
N LEU A 442 -7.43 28.64 -7.21
CA LEU A 442 -7.80 27.25 -7.40
C LEU A 442 -8.83 27.11 -8.53
N LEU A 443 -8.55 26.27 -9.53
CA LEU A 443 -9.43 25.95 -10.64
C LEU A 443 -10.09 24.58 -10.49
N GLY A 444 -9.38 23.60 -9.90
CA GLY A 444 -9.89 22.26 -9.72
C GLY A 444 -8.97 21.37 -8.87
N ARG A 445 -9.50 20.21 -8.50
CA ARG A 445 -8.78 19.15 -7.82
C ARG A 445 -8.94 17.87 -8.62
N LEU A 446 -7.94 17.02 -8.58
CA LEU A 446 -7.92 15.75 -9.27
C LEU A 446 -7.55 14.64 -8.28
N ASP A 447 -8.31 13.56 -8.29
CA ASP A 447 -8.16 12.42 -7.39
C ASP A 447 -8.04 11.12 -8.21
N ARG A 448 -6.85 10.52 -8.21
CA ARG A 448 -6.58 9.26 -8.91
C ARG A 448 -7.53 8.13 -8.50
N ARG A 449 -7.99 8.09 -7.24
CA ARG A 449 -8.95 7.08 -6.78
C ARG A 449 -10.28 7.17 -7.53
N ARG A 450 -10.63 8.36 -8.04
CA ARG A 450 -11.84 8.65 -8.79
C ARG A 450 -11.62 8.63 -10.30
N GLY A 451 -10.34 8.45 -10.75
CA GLY A 451 -9.97 8.54 -12.16
C GLY A 451 -10.19 9.94 -12.71
N GLU A 452 -9.83 10.98 -11.97
CA GLU A 452 -9.95 12.38 -12.37
C GLU A 452 -8.60 12.87 -12.93
N ASN A 453 -8.62 13.39 -14.17
CA ASN A 453 -7.41 13.86 -14.86
C ASN A 453 -7.64 15.15 -15.69
N THR A 454 -8.83 15.72 -15.66
CA THR A 454 -9.18 16.90 -16.45
C THR A 454 -9.74 18.04 -15.62
N VAL A 455 -9.42 19.27 -16.04
CA VAL A 455 -10.00 20.51 -15.50
C VAL A 455 -10.49 21.39 -16.65
N VAL A 456 -11.75 21.81 -16.61
CA VAL A 456 -12.28 22.79 -17.57
C VAL A 456 -11.82 24.19 -17.19
N LEU A 457 -11.13 24.87 -18.09
CA LEU A 457 -10.54 26.16 -17.84
C LEU A 457 -11.52 27.29 -18.19
N PRO A 458 -11.55 28.39 -17.42
CA PRO A 458 -12.16 29.64 -17.84
C PRO A 458 -11.32 30.31 -18.94
N ALA A 459 -11.80 31.38 -19.51
CA ALA A 459 -10.96 32.23 -20.39
C ALA A 459 -9.78 32.83 -19.59
N LEU A 460 -8.54 32.57 -20.07
CA LEU A 460 -7.30 33.04 -19.44
C LEU A 460 -6.41 33.76 -20.44
N ALA A 461 -5.74 34.83 -19.97
CA ALA A 461 -4.81 35.59 -20.78
C ALA A 461 -3.51 34.84 -21.06
N ALA A 462 -2.85 35.13 -22.18
CA ALA A 462 -1.48 34.64 -22.39
C ALA A 462 -0.54 35.15 -21.27
N GLY A 463 0.34 34.30 -20.79
CA GLY A 463 1.23 34.59 -19.67
C GLY A 463 0.64 34.26 -18.29
N THR A 464 -0.60 33.80 -18.18
CA THR A 464 -1.18 33.30 -16.92
C THR A 464 -0.32 32.15 -16.38
N ARG A 465 0.06 32.24 -15.10
CA ARG A 465 0.83 31.20 -14.43
C ARG A 465 -0.07 30.01 -14.09
N LEU A 466 0.29 28.85 -14.60
CA LEU A 466 -0.31 27.57 -14.22
C LEU A 466 0.56 26.90 -13.14
N ASP A 467 -0.06 26.53 -12.02
CA ASP A 467 0.54 25.75 -10.95
C ASP A 467 -0.24 24.45 -10.77
N ILE A 468 0.44 23.31 -10.86
CA ILE A 468 -0.14 21.98 -10.58
C ILE A 468 0.61 21.40 -9.39
N LEU A 469 -0.05 21.37 -8.23
CA LEU A 469 0.50 20.84 -6.98
C LEU A 469 0.02 19.40 -6.81
N VAL A 470 0.94 18.43 -6.85
CA VAL A 470 0.64 17.00 -6.77
C VAL A 470 1.15 16.42 -5.47
N GLU A 471 0.29 15.78 -4.69
CA GLU A 471 0.68 14.96 -3.54
C GLU A 471 0.86 13.51 -3.99
N ALA A 472 2.05 12.96 -3.75
CA ALA A 472 2.31 11.54 -3.84
C ALA A 472 1.76 10.84 -2.60
N MET A 473 0.79 9.98 -2.78
CA MET A 473 0.31 9.07 -1.74
C MET A 473 1.15 7.77 -1.76
N GLY A 474 0.65 6.66 -1.25
CA GLY A 474 1.38 5.39 -1.28
C GLY A 474 1.61 4.86 -2.69
N ARG A 475 2.80 4.32 -2.98
CA ARG A 475 3.00 3.54 -4.21
C ARG A 475 2.28 2.20 -4.09
N VAL A 476 1.81 1.71 -5.23
CA VAL A 476 1.18 0.39 -5.32
C VAL A 476 2.13 -0.67 -4.75
N ASN A 477 1.61 -1.49 -3.83
CA ASN A 477 2.39 -2.51 -3.12
C ASN A 477 2.08 -3.94 -3.57
N PHE A 478 1.10 -4.15 -4.42
CA PHE A 478 0.67 -5.48 -4.86
C PHE A 478 0.34 -5.50 -6.35
N ASP A 479 0.43 -6.70 -6.98
CA ASP A 479 0.17 -6.95 -8.40
C ASP A 479 1.24 -6.33 -9.34
N VAL A 480 0.98 -6.31 -10.62
CA VAL A 480 1.91 -5.87 -11.69
C VAL A 480 2.13 -4.36 -11.71
N ALA A 481 1.22 -3.58 -11.14
CA ALA A 481 1.26 -2.13 -11.13
C ALA A 481 2.27 -1.51 -10.12
N ILE A 482 3.20 -2.29 -9.59
CA ILE A 482 4.23 -1.82 -8.63
C ILE A 482 5.27 -0.85 -9.25
N HIS A 483 5.28 -0.67 -10.58
CA HIS A 483 6.09 0.36 -11.26
C HIS A 483 5.47 1.76 -11.14
N ASP A 484 4.91 2.07 -9.99
CA ASP A 484 4.09 3.24 -9.72
C ASP A 484 4.94 4.50 -9.46
N ARG A 485 5.39 5.18 -10.53
CA ARG A 485 6.05 6.49 -10.43
C ARG A 485 5.10 7.54 -9.94
N LYS A 486 5.61 8.61 -9.29
CA LYS A 486 4.81 9.66 -8.65
C LYS A 486 4.95 11.02 -9.34
N GLY A 487 4.04 11.93 -9.04
CA GLY A 487 3.90 13.22 -9.71
C GLY A 487 3.02 13.13 -10.95
N ILE A 488 3.40 13.81 -12.02
CA ILE A 488 2.77 13.65 -13.35
C ILE A 488 3.70 12.75 -14.16
N THR A 489 3.18 11.62 -14.64
CA THR A 489 4.03 10.57 -15.23
C THR A 489 3.96 10.50 -16.75
N ASP A 490 3.04 11.22 -17.37
CA ASP A 490 2.96 11.40 -18.82
C ASP A 490 2.95 12.92 -19.13
N LYS A 491 1.98 13.46 -19.84
CA LYS A 491 1.97 14.81 -20.38
C LYS A 491 0.84 15.68 -19.82
N VAL A 492 0.95 16.99 -20.07
CA VAL A 492 -0.09 17.98 -19.78
C VAL A 492 -0.47 18.66 -21.09
N GLU A 493 -1.75 18.62 -21.46
CA GLU A 493 -2.25 19.13 -22.72
C GLU A 493 -3.44 20.09 -22.53
N LEU A 494 -3.51 21.08 -23.38
CA LEU A 494 -4.73 21.87 -23.61
C LEU A 494 -5.51 21.28 -24.76
N ILE A 495 -6.77 20.90 -24.52
CA ILE A 495 -7.68 20.33 -25.51
C ILE A 495 -8.77 21.36 -25.81
N SER A 496 -8.86 21.78 -27.09
CA SER A 496 -9.85 22.73 -27.57
C SER A 496 -10.46 22.27 -28.90
N ASP A 497 -11.46 22.99 -29.40
CA ASP A 497 -12.08 22.74 -30.71
C ASP A 497 -11.07 22.81 -31.88
N THR A 498 -9.93 23.48 -31.68
CA THR A 498 -8.88 23.65 -32.68
C THR A 498 -7.78 22.58 -32.62
N GLY A 499 -7.82 21.69 -31.63
CA GLY A 499 -6.85 20.59 -31.46
C GLY A 499 -6.25 20.52 -30.07
N ARG A 500 -5.16 19.77 -29.95
CA ARG A 500 -4.41 19.54 -28.73
C ARG A 500 -3.08 20.30 -28.75
N GLN A 501 -2.68 20.85 -27.62
CA GLN A 501 -1.40 21.52 -27.41
C GLN A 501 -0.76 21.03 -26.13
N GLU A 502 0.38 20.37 -26.22
CA GLU A 502 1.19 19.99 -25.07
C GLU A 502 1.84 21.23 -24.42
N LEU A 503 1.88 21.27 -23.10
CA LEU A 503 2.53 22.33 -22.33
C LEU A 503 3.96 21.92 -22.00
N GLU A 504 4.90 22.83 -22.22
CA GLU A 504 6.34 22.65 -22.02
C GLU A 504 6.91 23.72 -21.07
N ASP A 505 8.22 23.70 -20.87
CA ASP A 505 9.02 24.70 -20.12
C ASP A 505 8.61 24.85 -18.65
N TRP A 506 8.75 23.76 -17.91
CA TRP A 506 8.35 23.65 -16.52
C TRP A 506 9.43 24.09 -15.53
N GLN A 507 9.00 24.75 -14.46
CA GLN A 507 9.74 24.92 -13.21
C GLN A 507 9.14 23.98 -12.17
N VAL A 508 9.97 23.07 -11.65
CA VAL A 508 9.52 22.02 -10.74
C VAL A 508 10.09 22.24 -9.35
N TYR A 509 9.24 22.19 -8.32
CA TYR A 509 9.59 22.47 -6.92
C TYR A 509 9.30 21.24 -6.08
N SER A 510 10.31 20.70 -5.41
CA SER A 510 10.23 19.50 -4.57
C SER A 510 9.94 19.85 -3.11
N PHE A 511 8.90 19.24 -2.52
CA PHE A 511 8.53 19.38 -1.12
C PHE A 511 8.62 18.04 -0.41
N PRO A 512 9.82 17.61 0.01
CA PRO A 512 10.02 16.37 0.73
C PRO A 512 9.36 16.39 2.11
N VAL A 513 9.18 15.20 2.71
CA VAL A 513 8.54 15.02 4.01
C VAL A 513 9.50 15.04 5.20
N ASP A 514 10.77 15.34 4.96
CA ASP A 514 11.80 15.40 6.00
C ASP A 514 11.49 16.49 7.04
N TYR A 515 11.62 16.16 8.32
CA TYR A 515 11.35 17.11 9.41
C TYR A 515 12.18 18.40 9.29
N ALA A 516 13.46 18.29 8.94
CA ALA A 516 14.33 19.46 8.73
C ALA A 516 13.76 20.41 7.66
N PHE A 517 13.17 19.85 6.58
CA PHE A 517 12.55 20.65 5.53
C PHE A 517 11.28 21.36 6.00
N VAL A 518 10.39 20.67 6.75
CA VAL A 518 9.12 21.24 7.21
C VAL A 518 9.29 22.22 8.37
N GLN A 519 10.32 22.03 9.19
CA GLN A 519 10.66 22.93 10.30
C GLN A 519 11.18 24.28 9.80
N ASP A 520 11.95 24.31 8.71
CA ASP A 520 12.58 25.50 8.13
C ASP A 520 11.64 26.22 7.15
N LYS A 521 10.46 26.67 7.66
CA LYS A 521 9.52 27.49 6.89
C LYS A 521 9.36 28.87 7.52
N LYS A 522 8.89 29.83 6.73
CA LYS A 522 8.63 31.21 7.17
C LYS A 522 7.28 31.26 7.89
N TYR A 523 7.25 30.74 9.11
CA TYR A 523 6.06 30.79 9.94
C TYR A 523 5.77 32.20 10.43
N ALA A 524 4.50 32.61 10.39
CA ALA A 524 4.00 33.85 10.95
C ALA A 524 2.75 33.59 11.80
N ALA A 525 2.44 34.48 12.72
CA ALA A 525 1.23 34.37 13.53
C ALA A 525 -0.03 34.31 12.63
N GLY A 526 -0.88 33.36 12.85
CA GLY A 526 -2.11 33.10 12.09
C GLY A 526 -2.71 31.76 12.50
N ASP A 527 -4.00 31.58 12.28
CA ASP A 527 -4.77 30.42 12.73
C ASP A 527 -5.50 29.69 11.60
N LYS A 528 -5.62 30.31 10.42
CA LYS A 528 -6.30 29.70 9.27
C LYS A 528 -5.82 30.29 7.94
N LEU A 529 -5.70 29.43 6.93
CA LEU A 529 -5.51 29.80 5.53
C LEU A 529 -6.34 28.84 4.66
N ASP A 530 -7.04 29.39 3.68
CA ASP A 530 -7.72 28.57 2.67
C ASP A 530 -6.68 28.16 1.61
N GLY A 531 -6.26 26.87 1.64
CA GLY A 531 -5.28 26.31 0.71
C GLY A 531 -4.05 25.73 1.40
N PRO A 532 -3.05 25.30 0.59
CA PRO A 532 -1.91 24.56 1.10
C PRO A 532 -1.01 25.39 2.02
N ALA A 533 -0.83 24.95 3.25
CA ALA A 533 0.04 25.60 4.22
C ALA A 533 0.61 24.62 5.25
N TYR A 534 1.72 25.03 5.86
CA TYR A 534 2.25 24.43 7.08
C TYR A 534 1.75 25.20 8.29
N TYR A 535 1.38 24.48 9.32
CA TYR A 535 0.93 25.00 10.61
C TYR A 535 1.87 24.52 11.70
N ARG A 536 2.18 25.38 12.69
CA ARG A 536 3.08 25.03 13.78
C ARG A 536 2.60 25.62 15.10
N THR A 537 2.76 24.84 16.17
CA THR A 537 2.64 25.35 17.54
C THR A 537 3.41 24.49 18.52
N THR A 538 3.42 24.89 19.78
CA THR A 538 3.92 24.09 20.89
C THR A 538 2.83 23.93 21.94
N PHE A 539 2.81 22.78 22.61
CA PHE A 539 1.90 22.46 23.69
C PHE A 539 2.65 21.88 24.89
N GLU A 540 2.10 22.01 26.08
CA GLU A 540 2.72 21.56 27.33
C GLU A 540 2.00 20.32 27.85
N LEU A 541 2.79 19.36 28.40
CA LEU A 541 2.26 18.15 29.04
C LEU A 541 2.78 18.04 30.48
N ASP A 542 1.88 17.80 31.43
CA ASP A 542 2.22 17.49 32.79
C ASP A 542 2.63 16.03 33.01
N GLU A 543 2.08 15.13 32.19
CA GLU A 543 2.36 13.70 32.12
C GLU A 543 2.47 13.21 30.67
N VAL A 544 3.12 12.08 30.45
CA VAL A 544 3.25 11.45 29.14
C VAL A 544 2.52 10.11 29.11
N GLY A 545 1.92 9.82 27.98
CA GLY A 545 1.20 8.58 27.71
C GLY A 545 0.80 8.52 26.25
N ASP A 546 0.27 7.39 25.82
CA ASP A 546 -0.26 7.22 24.49
C ASP A 546 -1.51 8.09 24.29
N VAL A 547 -1.68 8.60 23.08
CA VAL A 547 -2.82 9.47 22.76
C VAL A 547 -3.16 9.37 21.27
N PHE A 548 -4.39 9.65 20.89
CA PHE A 548 -4.84 9.74 19.52
C PHE A 548 -5.15 11.20 19.18
N LEU A 549 -4.37 11.80 18.26
CA LEU A 549 -4.59 13.16 17.78
C LEU A 549 -5.85 13.22 16.95
N ASP A 550 -6.81 14.05 17.32
CA ASP A 550 -8.04 14.29 16.56
C ASP A 550 -7.77 15.24 15.40
N MET A 551 -7.97 14.74 14.18
CA MET A 551 -7.74 15.47 12.94
C MET A 551 -9.04 15.83 12.21
N GLN A 552 -10.21 15.69 12.84
CA GLN A 552 -11.53 15.87 12.20
C GLN A 552 -11.78 17.26 11.62
N THR A 553 -11.10 18.29 12.13
CA THR A 553 -11.22 19.68 11.64
C THR A 553 -10.16 20.06 10.59
N TRP A 554 -9.27 19.14 10.28
CA TRP A 554 -8.20 19.27 9.29
C TRP A 554 -8.62 18.61 7.98
N GLY A 555 -8.10 19.16 6.85
CA GLY A 555 -8.49 18.71 5.52
C GLY A 555 -7.72 17.46 5.05
N LYS A 556 -6.49 17.67 4.52
CA LYS A 556 -5.66 16.59 3.96
C LYS A 556 -4.19 16.92 4.11
N GLY A 557 -3.42 15.98 4.67
CA GLY A 557 -2.00 16.25 4.81
C GLY A 557 -1.26 15.28 5.72
N MET A 558 -0.29 15.81 6.49
CA MET A 558 0.62 15.02 7.31
C MET A 558 1.00 15.75 8.60
N VAL A 559 1.26 15.00 9.68
CA VAL A 559 1.57 15.51 11.02
C VAL A 559 2.96 15.07 11.48
N TRP A 560 3.71 15.98 12.11
CA TRP A 560 4.96 15.72 12.82
C TRP A 560 4.86 16.19 14.26
N VAL A 561 5.30 15.36 15.21
CA VAL A 561 5.41 15.72 16.64
C VAL A 561 6.83 15.45 17.11
N ASN A 562 7.48 16.44 17.70
CA ASN A 562 8.87 16.36 18.16
C ASN A 562 9.84 15.80 17.11
N GLY A 563 9.61 16.10 15.83
CA GLY A 563 10.43 15.62 14.71
C GLY A 563 10.10 14.22 14.23
N LYS A 564 9.12 13.55 14.80
CA LYS A 564 8.61 12.25 14.35
C LYS A 564 7.37 12.43 13.49
N ALA A 565 7.34 11.83 12.31
CA ALA A 565 6.15 11.84 11.45
C ALA A 565 5.11 10.84 11.96
N MET A 566 3.92 11.35 12.31
CA MET A 566 2.82 10.52 12.83
C MET A 566 2.11 9.77 11.72
N GLY A 567 1.87 10.39 10.59
CA GLY A 567 1.16 9.81 9.46
C GLY A 567 0.40 10.84 8.65
N ARG A 568 -0.31 10.35 7.64
CA ARG A 568 -1.25 11.13 6.83
C ARG A 568 -2.61 11.19 7.51
N PHE A 569 -3.32 12.29 7.28
CA PHE A 569 -4.73 12.44 7.59
C PHE A 569 -5.49 12.90 6.34
N TRP A 570 -6.77 12.59 6.28
CA TRP A 570 -7.68 13.06 5.24
C TRP A 570 -9.11 13.11 5.78
N GLU A 571 -9.78 14.25 5.61
CA GLU A 571 -11.14 14.49 6.10
C GLU A 571 -12.17 13.44 5.67
N ILE A 572 -11.95 12.79 4.51
CA ILE A 572 -12.85 11.77 3.98
C ILE A 572 -12.95 10.50 4.85
N GLY A 573 -11.95 10.22 5.70
CA GLY A 573 -11.91 9.05 6.54
C GLY A 573 -11.64 7.72 5.81
N PRO A 574 -11.83 6.58 6.47
CA PRO A 574 -12.56 6.36 7.74
C PRO A 574 -11.76 6.74 8.99
N GLN A 575 -10.43 6.78 8.90
CA GLN A 575 -9.55 7.19 9.99
C GLN A 575 -9.61 8.71 10.20
N GLN A 576 -9.95 9.14 11.43
CA GLN A 576 -10.02 10.56 11.80
C GLN A 576 -9.03 10.95 12.91
N THR A 577 -8.33 9.97 13.49
CA THR A 577 -7.32 10.20 14.53
C THR A 577 -5.98 9.58 14.13
N LEU A 578 -4.88 10.17 14.61
CA LEU A 578 -3.53 9.63 14.44
C LEU A 578 -2.96 9.16 15.78
N PHE A 579 -2.48 7.93 15.84
CA PHE A 579 -1.81 7.40 17.02
C PHE A 579 -0.49 8.14 17.27
N MET A 580 -0.34 8.68 18.47
CA MET A 580 0.86 9.37 18.94
C MET A 580 1.40 8.64 20.18
N PRO A 581 2.49 7.86 20.03
CA PRO A 581 3.07 7.08 21.12
C PRO A 581 3.63 7.96 22.23
N GLY A 582 3.34 7.63 23.47
CA GLY A 582 3.82 8.38 24.64
C GLY A 582 5.35 8.42 24.74
N CYS A 583 6.05 7.40 24.23
CA CYS A 583 7.52 7.37 24.22
C CYS A 583 8.16 8.46 23.33
N TRP A 584 7.39 9.08 22.42
CA TRP A 584 7.85 10.20 21.58
C TRP A 584 7.45 11.56 22.14
N LEU A 585 6.67 11.59 23.22
CA LEU A 585 6.29 12.79 23.94
C LEU A 585 7.26 13.12 25.08
N LYS A 586 7.24 14.36 25.51
CA LYS A 586 8.06 14.86 26.61
C LYS A 586 7.16 15.52 27.66
N LYS A 587 7.47 15.33 28.92
CA LYS A 587 6.94 16.19 29.98
C LYS A 587 7.43 17.63 29.75
N GLY A 588 6.53 18.62 29.84
CA GLY A 588 6.78 20.00 29.46
C GLY A 588 6.52 20.22 27.95
N LYS A 589 7.35 20.99 27.29
CA LYS A 589 7.15 21.52 25.96
C LYS A 589 7.31 20.47 24.86
N ASN A 590 6.29 20.32 24.01
CA ASN A 590 6.27 19.52 22.78
C ASN A 590 5.97 20.43 21.58
N GLU A 591 6.46 20.09 20.40
CA GLU A 591 6.19 20.78 19.15
C GLU A 591 5.33 19.92 18.23
N ILE A 592 4.38 20.54 17.54
CA ILE A 592 3.62 19.92 16.46
C ILE A 592 3.72 20.78 15.20
N ILE A 593 3.95 20.11 14.04
CA ILE A 593 3.87 20.69 12.69
C ILE A 593 2.84 19.89 11.89
N ILE A 594 1.98 20.60 11.15
CA ILE A 594 0.95 20.00 10.31
C ILE A 594 1.06 20.63 8.92
N LEU A 595 1.23 19.82 7.89
CA LEU A 595 0.96 20.23 6.50
C LEU A 595 -0.51 19.96 6.23
N ASP A 596 -1.26 20.98 5.83
CA ASP A 596 -2.62 20.83 5.32
C ASP A 596 -2.72 21.38 3.90
N LEU A 597 -3.14 20.58 2.95
CA LEU A 597 -3.25 20.92 1.53
C LEU A 597 -4.59 21.57 1.19
N LEU A 598 -5.61 21.38 2.03
CA LEU A 598 -6.97 21.91 1.80
C LEU A 598 -7.25 23.19 2.58
N GLY A 599 -6.58 23.36 3.72
CA GLY A 599 -6.90 24.33 4.75
C GLY A 599 -7.92 23.77 5.76
N PRO A 600 -7.66 23.92 7.07
CA PRO A 600 -8.50 23.37 8.12
C PRO A 600 -9.84 24.14 8.23
N GLU A 601 -10.90 23.44 8.66
CA GLU A 601 -12.12 24.12 9.11
C GLU A 601 -11.81 24.98 10.35
N LYS A 602 -11.05 24.41 11.30
CA LYS A 602 -10.51 25.07 12.49
C LYS A 602 -9.10 24.53 12.73
N ALA A 603 -8.12 25.42 12.88
CA ALA A 603 -6.75 25.06 13.21
C ALA A 603 -6.62 24.66 14.70
N VAL A 604 -7.31 23.62 15.12
CA VAL A 604 -7.38 23.10 16.49
C VAL A 604 -6.95 21.64 16.50
N VAL A 605 -6.18 21.28 17.51
CA VAL A 605 -5.78 19.89 17.79
C VAL A 605 -6.22 19.53 19.20
N GLU A 606 -6.73 18.34 19.41
CA GLU A 606 -6.93 17.72 20.73
C GLU A 606 -6.38 16.29 20.74
N GLY A 607 -6.09 15.77 21.91
CA GLY A 607 -5.67 14.38 22.10
C GLY A 607 -6.73 13.57 22.83
N ARG A 608 -7.11 12.42 22.25
CA ARG A 608 -8.15 11.51 22.77
C ARG A 608 -7.55 10.21 23.27
N LYS A 609 -8.23 9.55 24.21
CA LYS A 609 -7.87 8.20 24.67
C LYS A 609 -8.32 7.10 23.74
N GLU A 610 -9.31 7.35 22.89
CA GLU A 610 -9.90 6.37 21.97
C GLU A 610 -9.67 6.80 20.52
N PRO A 611 -9.33 5.86 19.63
CA PRO A 611 -9.23 6.15 18.20
C PRO A 611 -10.60 6.35 17.55
N ILE A 612 -10.62 7.05 16.43
CA ILE A 612 -11.76 7.13 15.50
C ILE A 612 -11.27 6.56 14.16
N LEU A 613 -11.66 5.32 13.86
CA LEU A 613 -11.25 4.58 12.67
C LEU A 613 -12.40 4.24 11.70
N ASP A 614 -13.65 4.55 12.08
CA ASP A 614 -14.86 4.15 11.37
C ASP A 614 -15.75 5.33 10.92
N MET A 615 -15.21 6.56 10.92
CA MET A 615 -15.96 7.75 10.51
C MET A 615 -15.68 8.09 9.04
N LEU A 616 -16.43 7.48 8.14
CA LEU A 616 -16.36 7.74 6.71
C LEU A 616 -17.20 8.98 6.34
N ARG A 617 -16.58 9.94 5.62
CA ARG A 617 -17.23 11.14 5.08
C ARG A 617 -17.20 11.17 3.54
N ALA A 618 -16.50 10.23 2.91
CA ALA A 618 -16.50 10.11 1.46
C ALA A 618 -17.83 9.57 0.96
N GLU A 619 -18.32 10.18 -0.11
CA GLU A 619 -19.48 9.66 -0.84
C GLU A 619 -19.01 8.58 -1.83
N ALA A 620 -19.83 7.55 -2.01
CA ALA A 620 -19.62 6.58 -3.08
C ALA A 620 -19.77 7.28 -4.45
N PRO A 621 -19.01 6.88 -5.49
CA PRO A 621 -19.22 7.40 -6.83
C PRO A 621 -20.70 7.20 -7.26
N ALA A 622 -21.28 8.25 -7.83
CA ALA A 622 -22.65 8.18 -8.35
C ALA A 622 -22.69 7.25 -9.58
N THR A 623 -23.67 6.36 -9.61
CA THR A 623 -23.93 5.51 -10.78
C THR A 623 -24.86 6.23 -11.78
N HIS A 624 -24.84 5.80 -13.05
CA HIS A 624 -25.59 6.42 -14.15
C HIS A 624 -26.95 5.76 -14.38
N ARG A 625 -27.48 5.09 -13.38
CA ARG A 625 -28.81 4.49 -13.41
C ARG A 625 -29.71 5.11 -12.34
N GLU A 626 -30.84 5.67 -12.75
CA GLU A 626 -31.89 6.07 -11.84
C GLU A 626 -32.71 4.85 -11.35
N GLU A 627 -33.22 4.90 -10.13
CA GLU A 627 -34.04 3.82 -9.57
C GLU A 627 -35.27 3.58 -10.41
N GLY A 628 -35.52 2.34 -10.83
CA GLY A 628 -36.64 1.94 -11.68
C GLY A 628 -36.46 2.20 -13.18
N GLN A 629 -35.38 2.84 -13.59
CA GLN A 629 -35.06 3.03 -15.01
C GLN A 629 -34.68 1.70 -15.66
N THR A 630 -35.23 1.42 -16.84
CA THR A 630 -34.94 0.22 -17.63
C THR A 630 -34.84 0.59 -19.12
N LEU A 631 -33.83 0.05 -19.81
CA LEU A 631 -33.69 0.19 -21.26
C LEU A 631 -34.40 -0.98 -21.96
N ASN A 632 -35.26 -0.65 -22.95
CA ASN A 632 -35.93 -1.65 -23.75
C ASN A 632 -35.49 -1.61 -25.19
N LEU A 633 -34.69 -2.60 -25.60
CA LEU A 633 -34.17 -2.77 -26.97
C LEU A 633 -35.04 -3.72 -27.81
N LYS A 634 -36.23 -4.13 -27.35
CA LYS A 634 -37.07 -5.08 -28.04
C LYS A 634 -37.57 -4.50 -29.39
N GLY A 635 -37.17 -5.17 -30.50
CA GLY A 635 -37.49 -4.75 -31.85
C GLY A 635 -36.42 -3.91 -32.53
N GLU A 636 -35.40 -3.49 -31.81
CA GLU A 636 -34.25 -2.80 -32.39
C GLU A 636 -33.31 -3.80 -33.08
N LYS A 637 -32.70 -3.34 -34.19
CA LYS A 637 -31.69 -4.14 -34.89
C LYS A 637 -30.29 -3.62 -34.55
N PRO A 638 -29.39 -4.48 -34.05
CA PRO A 638 -28.03 -4.05 -33.79
C PRO A 638 -27.31 -3.67 -35.09
N VAL A 639 -26.46 -2.66 -35.04
CA VAL A 639 -25.61 -2.23 -36.16
C VAL A 639 -24.34 -3.10 -36.29
N ALA A 640 -23.94 -3.69 -35.18
CA ALA A 640 -22.87 -4.69 -35.13
C ALA A 640 -23.20 -5.73 -34.06
N ASN A 641 -22.83 -6.97 -34.32
CA ASN A 641 -22.96 -8.09 -33.41
C ASN A 641 -21.79 -9.04 -33.64
N GLY A 642 -21.10 -9.43 -32.60
CA GLY A 642 -19.96 -10.34 -32.70
C GLY A 642 -19.22 -10.51 -31.42
N ALA A 643 -18.17 -11.32 -31.41
CA ALA A 643 -17.26 -11.49 -30.31
C ALA A 643 -16.03 -10.60 -30.48
N LEU A 644 -15.65 -9.91 -29.41
CA LEU A 644 -14.40 -9.19 -29.32
C LEU A 644 -13.22 -10.18 -29.29
N LYS A 645 -12.08 -9.83 -29.89
CA LYS A 645 -10.91 -10.71 -29.91
C LYS A 645 -10.18 -10.67 -28.57
N PRO A 646 -9.61 -11.80 -28.10
CA PRO A 646 -8.67 -11.76 -26.99
C PRO A 646 -7.44 -10.91 -27.33
N GLY A 647 -6.90 -10.20 -26.35
CA GLY A 647 -5.67 -9.40 -26.52
C GLY A 647 -5.59 -8.20 -25.60
N ASN A 648 -4.42 -7.58 -25.53
CA ASN A 648 -4.06 -6.55 -24.56
C ASN A 648 -3.94 -5.15 -25.19
N GLY A 649 -4.29 -4.98 -26.44
CA GLY A 649 -4.15 -3.71 -27.15
C GLY A 649 -5.46 -3.24 -27.76
N TRP A 650 -5.43 -2.03 -28.29
CA TRP A 650 -6.53 -1.43 -29.01
C TRP A 650 -7.03 -2.32 -30.15
N GLN A 651 -8.33 -2.52 -30.21
CA GLN A 651 -9.02 -3.29 -31.25
C GLN A 651 -10.06 -2.43 -31.95
N GLU A 652 -10.36 -2.75 -33.21
CA GLU A 652 -11.28 -2.00 -34.04
C GLU A 652 -12.36 -2.91 -34.59
N VAL A 653 -13.60 -2.43 -34.54
CA VAL A 653 -14.80 -3.06 -35.15
C VAL A 653 -15.39 -2.10 -36.16
N LYS A 654 -15.43 -2.48 -37.41
CA LYS A 654 -16.09 -1.72 -38.50
C LYS A 654 -17.52 -2.19 -38.68
N PHE A 655 -18.43 -1.25 -38.87
CA PHE A 655 -19.80 -1.56 -39.24
C PHE A 655 -19.90 -1.94 -40.73
N GLY A 656 -20.91 -2.74 -41.08
CA GLY A 656 -21.15 -3.10 -42.47
C GLY A 656 -21.60 -1.91 -43.33
N GLN A 657 -22.10 -0.84 -42.70
CA GLN A 657 -22.46 0.44 -43.31
C GLN A 657 -22.33 1.54 -42.26
N THR A 658 -22.16 2.79 -42.68
CA THR A 658 -22.21 3.93 -41.78
C THR A 658 -23.63 4.12 -41.26
N VAL A 659 -23.73 4.54 -40.00
CA VAL A 659 -25.01 4.82 -39.32
C VAL A 659 -24.98 6.23 -38.74
N LYS A 660 -26.17 6.82 -38.56
CA LYS A 660 -26.34 8.19 -38.12
C LYS A 660 -27.27 8.27 -36.92
N GLY A 661 -26.84 8.91 -35.83
CA GLY A 661 -27.64 9.07 -34.61
C GLY A 661 -26.86 9.78 -33.52
N ARG A 662 -27.54 9.97 -32.37
CA ARG A 662 -27.00 10.66 -31.20
C ARG A 662 -26.65 9.71 -30.03
N TYR A 663 -27.39 8.62 -29.89
CA TYR A 663 -27.20 7.67 -28.79
C TYR A 663 -26.57 6.39 -29.27
N PHE A 664 -25.51 5.96 -28.60
CA PHE A 664 -24.84 4.69 -28.84
C PHE A 664 -25.05 3.76 -27.65
N CYS A 665 -25.61 2.57 -27.87
CA CYS A 665 -25.78 1.56 -26.85
C CYS A 665 -24.83 0.39 -27.08
N LEU A 666 -24.07 0.06 -26.04
CA LEU A 666 -23.24 -1.10 -25.95
C LEU A 666 -23.90 -2.14 -25.05
N GLU A 667 -24.06 -3.37 -25.52
CA GLU A 667 -24.63 -4.48 -24.75
C GLU A 667 -23.59 -5.61 -24.68
N ALA A 668 -23.17 -5.97 -23.45
CA ALA A 668 -22.25 -7.08 -23.22
C ALA A 668 -23.03 -8.39 -23.05
N LEU A 669 -22.72 -9.42 -23.84
CA LEU A 669 -23.45 -10.69 -23.82
C LEU A 669 -22.86 -11.72 -22.85
N ASP A 670 -21.54 -11.70 -22.72
CA ASP A 670 -20.77 -12.60 -21.84
C ASP A 670 -19.39 -12.02 -21.57
N ALA A 671 -18.60 -12.68 -20.74
CA ALA A 671 -17.19 -12.42 -20.53
C ALA A 671 -16.33 -13.57 -21.08
N GLN A 672 -15.17 -13.27 -21.66
CA GLN A 672 -14.30 -14.29 -22.27
C GLN A 672 -13.75 -15.31 -21.26
N ASP A 673 -13.63 -14.92 -20.00
CA ASP A 673 -13.20 -15.81 -18.92
C ASP A 673 -14.35 -16.62 -18.30
N GLY A 674 -15.57 -16.47 -18.84
CA GLY A 674 -16.78 -17.16 -18.38
C GLY A 674 -17.30 -16.69 -17.03
N LYS A 675 -16.81 -15.54 -16.51
CA LYS A 675 -17.32 -14.95 -15.28
C LYS A 675 -18.58 -14.12 -15.50
N ASP A 676 -19.20 -13.73 -14.40
CA ASP A 676 -20.45 -13.01 -14.33
C ASP A 676 -20.32 -11.48 -14.27
N ASN A 677 -19.16 -10.94 -14.69
CA ASN A 677 -18.94 -9.50 -14.78
C ASN A 677 -18.23 -9.11 -16.09
N ALA A 678 -18.69 -8.01 -16.70
CA ALA A 678 -18.08 -7.39 -17.88
C ALA A 678 -17.19 -6.20 -17.46
N ALA A 679 -16.12 -5.94 -18.22
CA ALA A 679 -15.26 -4.78 -18.01
C ALA A 679 -14.64 -4.29 -19.33
N MET A 680 -14.37 -2.96 -19.40
CA MET A 680 -13.76 -2.31 -20.54
C MET A 680 -12.95 -1.09 -20.07
N ALA A 681 -11.70 -0.97 -20.54
CA ALA A 681 -10.85 0.16 -20.18
C ALA A 681 -11.22 1.43 -20.96
N GLU A 682 -11.18 1.38 -22.29
CA GLU A 682 -11.40 2.56 -23.12
C GLU A 682 -12.20 2.28 -24.40
N PHE A 683 -12.87 3.32 -24.91
CA PHE A 683 -13.77 3.22 -26.06
C PHE A 683 -13.76 4.48 -26.91
N TYR A 684 -13.71 4.32 -28.24
CA TYR A 684 -13.86 5.38 -29.24
C TYR A 684 -14.90 5.01 -30.28
N LEU A 685 -15.72 5.97 -30.71
CA LEU A 685 -16.48 5.87 -31.96
C LEU A 685 -15.65 6.43 -33.11
N LEU A 686 -15.81 5.89 -34.29
CA LEU A 686 -15.12 6.27 -35.52
C LEU A 686 -16.08 7.01 -36.44
N ASP A 687 -15.67 8.17 -36.97
CA ASP A 687 -16.38 8.94 -37.96
C ASP A 687 -16.47 8.20 -39.32
N GLU A 688 -17.05 8.83 -40.34
CA GLU A 688 -17.17 8.27 -41.69
C GLU A 688 -15.83 7.97 -42.37
N ASP A 689 -14.77 8.70 -41.98
CA ASP A 689 -13.40 8.50 -42.47
C ASP A 689 -12.62 7.44 -41.63
N GLY A 690 -13.21 6.91 -40.59
CA GLY A 690 -12.57 5.95 -39.65
C GLY A 690 -11.65 6.60 -38.63
N LYS A 691 -11.79 7.91 -38.38
CA LYS A 691 -11.03 8.62 -37.34
C LYS A 691 -11.81 8.64 -36.02
N PRO A 692 -11.12 8.63 -34.87
CA PRO A 692 -11.77 8.75 -33.56
C PRO A 692 -12.54 10.07 -33.41
N LEU A 693 -13.80 10.00 -33.00
CA LEU A 693 -14.59 11.17 -32.60
C LEU A 693 -14.09 11.80 -31.31
N PRO A 694 -14.15 13.13 -31.17
CA PRO A 694 -13.89 13.81 -29.89
C PRO A 694 -14.86 13.33 -28.81
N ARG A 695 -14.34 13.05 -27.59
CA ARG A 695 -15.11 12.44 -26.50
C ARG A 695 -15.43 13.38 -25.34
N GLN A 696 -14.86 14.59 -25.30
CA GLN A 696 -14.93 15.52 -24.17
C GLN A 696 -16.35 16.02 -23.81
N HIS A 697 -17.31 15.84 -24.68
CA HIS A 697 -18.72 16.24 -24.47
C HIS A 697 -19.67 15.05 -24.31
N TRP A 698 -19.14 13.82 -24.36
CA TRP A 698 -19.96 12.63 -24.18
C TRP A 698 -20.52 12.55 -22.75
N ASN A 699 -21.62 11.84 -22.59
CA ASN A 699 -22.24 11.59 -21.31
C ASN A 699 -22.85 10.20 -21.29
N ILE A 700 -22.74 9.50 -20.16
CA ILE A 700 -23.51 8.27 -19.94
C ILE A 700 -24.95 8.67 -19.64
N SER A 701 -25.88 8.28 -20.49
CA SER A 701 -27.33 8.46 -20.27
C SER A 701 -27.97 7.29 -19.54
N TYR A 702 -27.33 6.13 -19.54
CA TYR A 702 -27.78 4.93 -18.86
C TYR A 702 -26.65 3.91 -18.72
N ALA A 703 -26.56 3.25 -17.58
CA ALA A 703 -25.71 2.07 -17.39
C ALA A 703 -26.44 1.06 -16.48
N ASP A 704 -26.62 -0.16 -16.96
CA ASP A 704 -27.39 -1.18 -16.25
C ASP A 704 -26.71 -1.65 -14.96
N SER A 705 -25.40 -1.79 -14.99
CA SER A 705 -24.58 -2.27 -13.90
C SER A 705 -23.24 -1.54 -13.85
N GLU A 706 -22.88 -1.05 -12.67
CA GLU A 706 -21.64 -0.31 -12.38
C GLU A 706 -21.13 -0.68 -11.00
N SER A 707 -19.89 -1.13 -10.91
CA SER A 707 -19.27 -1.50 -9.63
C SER A 707 -18.69 -0.27 -8.94
N THR A 708 -19.07 -0.02 -7.69
CA THR A 708 -18.57 1.08 -6.86
C THR A 708 -18.05 0.61 -5.49
N GLN A 709 -18.12 -0.71 -5.23
CA GLN A 709 -17.77 -1.28 -3.93
C GLN A 709 -16.25 -1.22 -3.64
N TRP A 710 -15.44 -1.51 -4.65
CA TRP A 710 -13.98 -1.63 -4.50
C TRP A 710 -13.21 -0.55 -5.27
N GLY A 711 -13.89 0.45 -5.79
CA GLY A 711 -13.32 1.54 -6.55
C GLY A 711 -14.37 2.30 -7.36
N ASN A 712 -13.93 3.24 -8.18
CA ASN A 712 -14.77 3.92 -9.15
C ASN A 712 -14.68 3.21 -10.51
N PHE A 713 -15.61 2.29 -10.77
CA PHE A 713 -15.71 1.54 -12.03
C PHE A 713 -16.99 1.88 -12.77
N THR A 714 -17.35 3.15 -12.75
CA THR A 714 -18.56 3.67 -13.43
C THR A 714 -18.36 3.74 -14.95
N ALA A 715 -19.44 3.76 -15.70
CA ALA A 715 -19.42 3.63 -17.17
C ALA A 715 -18.72 4.79 -17.88
N ASP A 716 -18.64 5.97 -17.28
CA ASP A 716 -17.89 7.12 -17.81
C ASP A 716 -16.37 6.84 -17.94
N LYS A 717 -15.84 5.82 -17.23
CA LYS A 717 -14.44 5.40 -17.31
C LYS A 717 -14.05 4.84 -18.68
N ILE A 718 -15.00 4.48 -19.54
CA ILE A 718 -14.68 4.00 -20.89
C ILE A 718 -14.28 5.11 -21.88
N TYR A 719 -14.40 6.39 -21.48
CA TYR A 719 -14.02 7.53 -22.34
C TYR A 719 -13.37 8.68 -21.59
N ASP A 720 -12.85 8.43 -20.39
CA ASP A 720 -12.24 9.47 -19.54
C ASP A 720 -10.80 9.84 -19.93
N LEU A 721 -10.30 9.31 -21.04
CA LEU A 721 -8.96 9.53 -21.59
C LEU A 721 -7.83 8.91 -20.76
N GLN A 722 -8.14 7.92 -19.93
CA GLN A 722 -7.18 7.20 -19.07
C GLN A 722 -7.24 5.70 -19.33
N GLU A 723 -6.21 5.11 -19.94
CA GLU A 723 -6.14 3.66 -20.19
C GLU A 723 -6.03 2.82 -18.91
N SER A 724 -5.69 3.45 -17.77
CA SER A 724 -5.55 2.82 -16.45
C SER A 724 -6.87 2.70 -15.68
N THR A 725 -7.91 3.43 -16.06
CA THR A 725 -9.27 3.32 -15.49
C THR A 725 -10.15 2.39 -16.34
N TYR A 726 -11.30 1.97 -15.82
CA TYR A 726 -12.19 1.09 -16.56
C TYR A 726 -13.60 1.06 -15.98
N TRP A 727 -14.58 0.77 -16.81
CA TRP A 727 -15.90 0.35 -16.39
C TRP A 727 -15.90 -1.14 -16.02
N SER A 728 -16.62 -1.49 -14.96
CA SER A 728 -16.93 -2.87 -14.61
C SER A 728 -18.34 -3.00 -14.04
N THR A 729 -19.02 -4.08 -14.41
CA THR A 729 -20.30 -4.44 -13.81
C THR A 729 -20.14 -4.96 -12.39
N LYS A 730 -21.21 -4.96 -11.59
CA LYS A 730 -21.22 -5.66 -10.30
C LYS A 730 -21.10 -7.16 -10.51
N GLN A 731 -20.35 -7.83 -9.63
CA GLN A 731 -20.29 -9.29 -9.62
C GLN A 731 -21.65 -9.89 -9.31
N GLY A 732 -22.06 -10.89 -10.07
CA GLY A 732 -23.35 -11.58 -9.90
C GLY A 732 -24.55 -10.91 -10.61
N ASP A 733 -24.34 -9.79 -11.29
CA ASP A 733 -25.40 -9.19 -12.12
C ASP A 733 -25.63 -10.04 -13.38
N LYS A 734 -26.90 -10.04 -13.82
CA LYS A 734 -27.27 -10.86 -14.98
C LYS A 734 -26.87 -10.20 -16.30
N TYR A 735 -26.38 -11.00 -17.24
CA TYR A 735 -26.18 -10.59 -18.62
C TYR A 735 -27.54 -10.45 -19.34
N PRO A 736 -27.65 -9.57 -20.35
CA PRO A 736 -26.64 -8.63 -20.86
C PRO A 736 -26.71 -7.25 -20.15
N PRO A 737 -25.65 -6.77 -19.54
CA PRO A 737 -25.57 -5.38 -19.08
C PRO A 737 -25.43 -4.42 -20.27
N GLN A 738 -25.99 -3.21 -20.12
CA GLN A 738 -26.09 -2.21 -21.18
C GLN A 738 -25.50 -0.87 -20.71
N VAL A 739 -24.80 -0.20 -21.62
CA VAL A 739 -24.28 1.18 -21.44
C VAL A 739 -24.75 2.03 -22.62
N VAL A 740 -25.38 3.18 -22.35
CA VAL A 740 -25.81 4.13 -23.39
C VAL A 740 -25.04 5.44 -23.26
N ILE A 741 -24.32 5.77 -24.32
CA ILE A 741 -23.56 7.01 -24.46
C ILE A 741 -24.39 8.03 -25.25
N ASP A 742 -24.58 9.23 -24.70
CA ASP A 742 -25.15 10.40 -25.37
C ASP A 742 -24.01 11.27 -25.94
N LEU A 743 -23.94 11.38 -27.26
CA LEU A 743 -22.91 12.16 -27.98
C LEU A 743 -23.25 13.66 -28.03
N LYS A 744 -24.38 14.09 -27.43
CA LYS A 744 -24.95 15.43 -27.42
C LYS A 744 -25.53 15.90 -28.76
N GLU A 745 -24.98 15.46 -29.86
CA GLU A 745 -25.46 15.77 -31.22
C GLU A 745 -25.46 14.53 -32.10
N GLU A 746 -26.11 14.61 -33.23
CA GLU A 746 -26.19 13.51 -34.18
C GLU A 746 -24.87 13.38 -34.96
N GLN A 747 -24.25 12.21 -34.89
CA GLN A 747 -22.99 11.88 -35.56
C GLN A 747 -23.17 10.78 -36.60
N THR A 748 -22.31 10.79 -37.64
CA THR A 748 -22.21 9.67 -38.62
C THR A 748 -21.05 8.79 -38.21
N ILE A 749 -21.28 7.48 -38.03
CA ILE A 749 -20.33 6.54 -37.44
C ILE A 749 -20.12 5.34 -38.35
N SER A 750 -18.85 4.95 -38.54
CA SER A 750 -18.41 3.80 -39.33
C SER A 750 -17.98 2.59 -38.50
N GLY A 751 -17.78 2.76 -37.21
CA GLY A 751 -17.30 1.71 -36.34
C GLY A 751 -16.93 2.22 -34.93
N PHE A 752 -16.24 1.37 -34.18
CA PHE A 752 -15.67 1.75 -32.89
C PHE A 752 -14.30 1.10 -32.63
N ARG A 753 -13.51 1.70 -31.74
CA ARG A 753 -12.31 1.10 -31.16
C ARG A 753 -12.53 0.92 -29.69
N TYR A 754 -11.95 -0.13 -29.14
CA TYR A 754 -12.03 -0.40 -27.70
C TYR A 754 -10.69 -0.94 -27.20
N LEU A 755 -10.42 -0.67 -25.92
CA LEU A 755 -9.31 -1.24 -25.19
C LEU A 755 -9.87 -2.22 -24.14
N PRO A 756 -9.54 -3.52 -24.23
CA PRO A 756 -9.93 -4.48 -23.22
C PRO A 756 -9.24 -4.18 -21.89
N LEU A 757 -9.89 -4.47 -20.76
CA LEU A 757 -9.22 -4.46 -19.47
C LEU A 757 -8.25 -5.64 -19.39
N VAL A 758 -6.98 -5.35 -19.13
CA VAL A 758 -5.92 -6.34 -18.90
C VAL A 758 -5.62 -6.41 -17.40
N LEU A 759 -6.15 -7.42 -16.73
CA LEU A 759 -5.69 -7.81 -15.41
C LEU A 759 -4.73 -9.00 -15.53
N SER A 760 -3.62 -8.98 -14.80
CA SER A 760 -2.49 -9.90 -14.93
C SER A 760 -2.82 -11.39 -14.81
N LEU A 761 -3.98 -11.75 -14.31
CA LEU A 761 -4.43 -13.14 -14.12
C LEU A 761 -5.81 -13.46 -14.73
N HIS A 762 -6.53 -12.45 -15.26
CA HIS A 762 -7.90 -12.64 -15.74
C HIS A 762 -8.14 -11.70 -16.94
N ASN A 763 -7.96 -12.20 -18.15
CA ASN A 763 -8.37 -11.49 -19.37
C ASN A 763 -9.90 -11.45 -19.41
N MET A 764 -10.49 -10.33 -19.00
CA MET A 764 -11.92 -10.08 -19.14
C MET A 764 -12.18 -9.39 -20.47
N ASN A 765 -12.55 -10.16 -21.48
CA ASN A 765 -13.03 -9.63 -22.76
C ASN A 765 -14.44 -10.15 -22.97
N SER A 766 -15.42 -9.27 -22.98
CA SER A 766 -16.83 -9.61 -23.17
C SER A 766 -17.21 -9.74 -24.65
N GLY A 767 -18.14 -10.61 -24.96
CA GLY A 767 -18.92 -10.54 -26.20
C GLY A 767 -19.80 -9.28 -26.18
N VAL A 768 -19.89 -8.55 -27.27
CA VAL A 768 -20.57 -7.25 -27.32
C VAL A 768 -21.51 -7.16 -28.52
N ILE A 769 -22.69 -6.58 -28.30
CA ILE A 769 -23.58 -6.12 -29.36
C ILE A 769 -23.68 -4.59 -29.29
N ALA A 770 -23.59 -3.93 -30.46
CA ALA A 770 -23.74 -2.49 -30.56
C ALA A 770 -25.08 -2.13 -31.19
N TYR A 771 -25.82 -1.26 -30.54
CA TYR A 771 -27.05 -0.66 -31.05
C TYR A 771 -26.88 0.84 -31.24
N TRP A 772 -27.68 1.38 -32.16
CA TRP A 772 -27.67 2.79 -32.51
C TRP A 772 -29.06 3.38 -32.59
N ARG A 773 -29.31 4.57 -32.01
CA ARG A 773 -30.59 5.28 -32.06
C ARG A 773 -30.42 6.78 -32.26
N SER A 774 -31.45 7.42 -32.87
CA SER A 774 -31.58 8.89 -32.96
C SER A 774 -32.32 9.50 -31.75
N SER A 775 -33.01 8.69 -30.94
CA SER A 775 -33.70 9.08 -29.69
C SER A 775 -33.38 8.11 -28.57
N PRO A 776 -33.47 8.55 -27.29
CA PRO A 776 -33.13 7.73 -26.15
C PRO A 776 -34.02 6.49 -25.97
#